data_d3e4d3452392aaaf8143f0a77979db0f
#
_entry.id   d3e4d3452392aaaf8143f0a77979db0f
#
_cell.length_a   1.000
_cell.length_b   1.000
_cell.length_c   1.000
_cell.angle_alpha   90.00
_cell.angle_beta   90.00
_cell.angle_gamma   90.00
#
_symmetry.space_group_name_H-M   'P 1'
#
loop_
_entity.id
_entity.type
_entity.pdbx_description
1 polymer ?
#
loop_
_entity_poly.entity_id
_entity_poly.type
_entity_poly.pdbx_seq_one_letter_code
_entity_poly.pdbx_strand_id
1 'polypeptide(L)'
;MKDKEEKVNGRTTINIIMETDSKMIDEVVVIGYGTQRRGSVTGAVSAVKGQDMIKTKNENPQNMLTGRIPGLRVWQKSSEPGTFNNSFDVRGMGAPLIIIDGIPRSTEEFQRLNAMDIDDISVLKDASAAIYGVRAANGVVLVTTKKGGAGKTEFSYNGSYTFQQPSRMPELCDPYESMTLFNEMSMNNINGGSWVFSEESFEAFRNGTRRTTDWNDLIISNVAPQTQHDISISGGTEKTKFYISMGYFYQEGIFRSGDLNYNKFNLRSNISTEIAKGIKFELGVSGISDERNTPYTSSQDIIRNYWRQGVLYPAYADPEGTMLNYNGLDMEQNTVAMMTADISGYKKYKQKYFQSSATLTADFGEYTPVLKGLTAKAMFSYDYRADNNEAFRKEYYQYAYDEQTGTYKQKVYNESSPSNMRREFYDKSQMLGQFTVNYDRTFNDVHHVGGVIGWEVQKRNGDNFYAVRDLAFSMPYLLAGVTEGQIGAMQTGNNDLYEQANEALIGRINYSFADRYLLEAQFRYDGSSKFAKGHQWGFFPSVSAGWRISEEPFFKSIDVLKFVNQLKLRASYGVLGDDGDLNYDWAMGYTYPSTSGNMANGDYNGYSPGYIFGGKFISAASPMALPNENITWFKSKTFDIGFDFEGWDGLLGVSFDYFNRLRTGRFA
;
A
#
# COMPACT_ATOMS: atom_id res chain seq x y z
N MET A 1 -23.84 -16.05 16.37
CA MET A 1 -24.94 -16.61 17.14
C MET A 1 -26.18 -15.81 16.81
N LYS A 2 -27.34 -16.45 16.66
CA LYS A 2 -28.60 -15.73 16.42
C LYS A 2 -28.97 -14.90 17.63
N ASP A 3 -29.47 -13.69 17.43
CA ASP A 3 -30.01 -12.86 18.49
C ASP A 3 -31.24 -13.56 19.08
N LYS A 4 -31.31 -13.65 20.38
CA LYS A 4 -32.43 -14.27 21.10
C LYS A 4 -32.90 -13.35 22.23
N GLU A 5 -34.10 -12.87 22.09
CA GLU A 5 -34.76 -12.10 23.16
C GLU A 5 -35.50 -13.04 24.10
N GLU A 6 -35.29 -12.94 25.40
CA GLU A 6 -35.95 -13.69 26.43
C GLU A 6 -36.53 -12.74 27.49
N LYS A 7 -37.85 -12.81 27.71
CA LYS A 7 -38.49 -11.96 28.71
C LYS A 7 -38.12 -12.39 30.13
N VAL A 8 -37.63 -11.48 30.93
CA VAL A 8 -37.15 -11.74 32.30
C VAL A 8 -38.27 -12.21 33.21
N ASN A 9 -39.50 -11.67 33.08
CA ASN A 9 -40.73 -12.07 33.83
C ASN A 9 -40.47 -12.33 35.34
N GLY A 10 -39.64 -11.53 35.98
CA GLY A 10 -39.30 -11.67 37.41
C GLY A 10 -38.36 -12.83 37.78
N ARG A 11 -37.79 -13.54 36.81
CA ARG A 11 -36.81 -14.62 37.04
C ARG A 11 -35.45 -14.03 37.42
N THR A 12 -34.82 -14.61 38.42
CA THR A 12 -33.44 -14.21 38.89
C THR A 12 -32.33 -14.94 38.09
N THR A 13 -32.67 -16.03 37.45
CA THR A 13 -31.77 -16.83 36.59
C THR A 13 -32.44 -17.18 35.28
N ILE A 14 -31.80 -16.86 34.18
CA ILE A 14 -32.28 -17.18 32.83
C ILE A 14 -31.18 -17.96 32.12
N ASN A 15 -31.49 -19.23 31.80
CA ASN A 15 -30.60 -20.06 30.99
C ASN A 15 -30.95 -19.89 29.53
N ILE A 16 -30.06 -19.30 28.75
CA ILE A 16 -30.23 -19.07 27.32
C ILE A 16 -29.36 -20.07 26.56
N ILE A 17 -30.00 -20.94 25.79
CA ILE A 17 -29.29 -21.77 24.80
C ILE A 17 -29.22 -20.94 23.52
N MET A 18 -27.99 -20.49 23.19
CA MET A 18 -27.72 -19.76 21.95
C MET A 18 -27.57 -20.73 20.80
N GLU A 19 -28.29 -20.47 19.72
CA GLU A 19 -28.12 -21.19 18.46
C GLU A 19 -26.98 -20.57 17.66
N THR A 20 -26.18 -21.42 17.01
CA THR A 20 -25.14 -20.94 16.10
C THR A 20 -25.81 -20.27 14.90
N ASP A 21 -25.34 -19.10 14.54
CA ASP A 21 -25.78 -18.45 13.30
C ASP A 21 -25.01 -19.09 12.13
N SER A 22 -25.60 -20.10 11.51
CA SER A 22 -25.02 -20.85 10.39
C SER A 22 -25.23 -20.18 9.03
N LYS A 23 -25.55 -18.89 9.00
CA LYS A 23 -25.92 -18.17 7.77
C LYS A 23 -24.73 -17.61 6.99
N MET A 24 -23.63 -18.37 6.77
CA MET A 24 -22.64 -18.00 5.76
C MET A 24 -23.21 -17.93 4.34
N ILE A 25 -24.31 -18.64 4.08
CA ILE A 25 -24.96 -18.72 2.74
C ILE A 25 -25.70 -17.43 2.37
N ASP A 26 -26.24 -16.71 3.36
CA ASP A 26 -26.94 -15.44 3.14
C ASP A 26 -26.02 -14.21 3.18
N GLU A 27 -24.72 -14.41 3.38
CA GLU A 27 -23.74 -13.32 3.39
C GLU A 27 -23.70 -12.67 2.01
N VAL A 28 -23.89 -11.34 1.99
CA VAL A 28 -23.81 -10.54 0.76
C VAL A 28 -22.35 -10.12 0.58
N VAL A 29 -21.81 -10.42 -0.58
CA VAL A 29 -20.46 -9.97 -0.97
C VAL A 29 -20.54 -8.87 -2.02
N VAL A 30 -19.67 -7.88 -1.89
CA VAL A 30 -19.54 -6.82 -2.90
C VAL A 30 -18.79 -7.41 -4.10
N ILE A 31 -19.40 -7.32 -5.26
CA ILE A 31 -18.81 -7.70 -6.54
C ILE A 31 -19.16 -6.63 -7.57
N GLY A 32 -18.31 -6.49 -8.58
CA GLY A 32 -18.37 -5.53 -9.68
C GLY A 32 -19.68 -4.75 -9.86
N TYR A 33 -19.69 -3.50 -9.46
CA TYR A 33 -20.82 -2.55 -9.59
C TYR A 33 -22.13 -2.98 -8.91
N GLY A 34 -22.06 -3.90 -7.93
CA GLY A 34 -23.24 -4.37 -7.19
C GLY A 34 -22.87 -5.30 -6.05
N THR A 35 -23.89 -5.95 -5.50
CA THR A 35 -23.76 -6.95 -4.45
C THR A 35 -24.45 -8.24 -4.88
N GLN A 36 -23.90 -9.39 -4.48
CA GLN A 36 -24.53 -10.70 -4.68
C GLN A 36 -24.47 -11.52 -3.39
N ARG A 37 -25.43 -12.45 -3.24
CA ARG A 37 -25.35 -13.46 -2.18
C ARG A 37 -24.15 -14.37 -2.45
N ARG A 38 -23.36 -14.69 -1.45
CA ARG A 38 -22.18 -15.56 -1.56
C ARG A 38 -22.51 -16.91 -2.23
N GLY A 39 -23.69 -17.46 -1.94
CA GLY A 39 -24.16 -18.69 -2.58
C GLY A 39 -24.31 -18.60 -4.09
N SER A 40 -24.65 -17.42 -4.61
CA SER A 40 -24.93 -17.19 -6.05
C SER A 40 -23.69 -16.71 -6.83
N VAL A 41 -22.55 -16.44 -6.17
CA VAL A 41 -21.31 -16.03 -6.84
C VAL A 41 -20.70 -17.21 -7.58
N THR A 42 -20.39 -17.03 -8.87
CA THR A 42 -19.76 -18.04 -9.73
C THR A 42 -18.26 -17.94 -9.81
N GLY A 43 -17.67 -16.83 -9.36
CA GLY A 43 -16.24 -16.59 -9.33
C GLY A 43 -15.55 -16.96 -8.02
N ALA A 44 -14.21 -17.00 -8.05
CA ALA A 44 -13.37 -17.24 -6.86
C ALA A 44 -13.25 -15.96 -6.02
N VAL A 45 -14.13 -15.80 -5.03
CA VAL A 45 -14.16 -14.63 -4.15
C VAL A 45 -13.88 -15.05 -2.70
N SER A 46 -13.04 -14.27 -2.03
CA SER A 46 -12.82 -14.40 -0.58
C SER A 46 -13.05 -13.04 0.09
N ALA A 47 -13.72 -13.04 1.23
CA ALA A 47 -14.04 -11.82 1.98
C ALA A 47 -13.57 -11.91 3.43
N VAL A 48 -13.24 -10.76 4.01
CA VAL A 48 -12.88 -10.59 5.43
C VAL A 48 -13.55 -9.33 5.94
N LYS A 49 -14.25 -9.44 7.07
CA LYS A 49 -14.90 -8.31 7.73
C LYS A 49 -13.88 -7.41 8.42
N GLY A 50 -14.11 -6.10 8.39
CA GLY A 50 -13.24 -5.13 9.06
C GLY A 50 -13.04 -5.42 10.54
N GLN A 51 -14.07 -5.91 11.25
CA GLN A 51 -13.97 -6.31 12.65
C GLN A 51 -12.96 -7.43 12.91
N ASP A 52 -12.75 -8.34 11.95
CA ASP A 52 -11.78 -9.40 12.09
C ASP A 52 -10.36 -8.91 11.80
N MET A 53 -10.21 -7.91 10.93
CA MET A 53 -8.91 -7.31 10.63
C MET A 53 -8.33 -6.58 11.83
N ILE A 54 -9.12 -5.76 12.50
CA ILE A 54 -8.66 -4.88 13.61
C ILE A 54 -8.25 -5.63 14.88
N LYS A 55 -8.43 -6.96 14.94
CA LYS A 55 -7.90 -7.81 16.02
C LYS A 55 -6.36 -7.77 16.06
N THR A 56 -5.71 -7.52 14.92
CA THR A 56 -4.26 -7.29 14.84
C THR A 56 -4.02 -5.78 14.67
N LYS A 57 -3.31 -5.15 15.60
CA LYS A 57 -3.03 -3.72 15.55
C LYS A 57 -1.82 -3.45 14.64
N ASN A 58 -2.01 -2.65 13.61
CA ASN A 58 -0.96 -2.19 12.70
C ASN A 58 -1.41 -0.88 12.05
N GLU A 59 -0.48 -0.01 11.65
CA GLU A 59 -0.76 1.24 10.96
C GLU A 59 -1.25 1.01 9.51
N ASN A 60 -0.88 -0.14 8.95
CA ASN A 60 -1.13 -0.49 7.57
C ASN A 60 -2.18 -1.61 7.47
N PRO A 61 -3.39 -1.33 6.94
CA PRO A 61 -4.45 -2.33 6.77
C PRO A 61 -4.00 -3.55 5.95
N GLN A 62 -3.07 -3.38 5.03
CA GLN A 62 -2.52 -4.48 4.23
C GLN A 62 -1.87 -5.56 5.10
N ASN A 63 -1.10 -5.16 6.12
CA ASN A 63 -0.45 -6.09 7.04
C ASN A 63 -1.46 -6.88 7.86
N MET A 64 -2.61 -6.27 8.19
CA MET A 64 -3.69 -6.92 8.93
C MET A 64 -4.36 -8.05 8.12
N LEU A 65 -4.18 -8.09 6.80
CA LEU A 65 -4.71 -9.14 5.92
C LEU A 65 -3.80 -10.39 5.83
N THR A 66 -2.60 -10.33 6.40
CA THR A 66 -1.63 -11.43 6.34
C THR A 66 -2.22 -12.72 6.94
N GLY A 67 -2.23 -13.80 6.15
CA GLY A 67 -2.75 -15.09 6.55
C GLY A 67 -4.28 -15.20 6.66
N ARG A 68 -5.05 -14.15 6.35
CA ARG A 68 -6.52 -14.13 6.49
C ARG A 68 -7.28 -14.48 5.21
N ILE A 69 -6.67 -14.23 4.06
CA ILE A 69 -7.29 -14.45 2.75
C ILE A 69 -6.49 -15.49 1.96
N PRO A 70 -7.03 -16.66 1.67
CA PRO A 70 -6.34 -17.66 0.85
C PRO A 70 -5.94 -17.10 -0.52
N GLY A 71 -4.69 -17.33 -0.92
CA GLY A 71 -4.14 -16.85 -2.20
C GLY A 71 -3.75 -15.37 -2.23
N LEU A 72 -3.90 -14.65 -1.11
CA LEU A 72 -3.38 -13.29 -0.94
C LEU A 72 -2.06 -13.37 -0.17
N ARG A 73 -0.99 -12.84 -0.76
CA ARG A 73 0.33 -12.74 -0.14
C ARG A 73 0.63 -11.29 0.19
N VAL A 74 1.08 -11.08 1.41
CA VAL A 74 1.52 -9.77 1.90
C VAL A 74 2.95 -9.91 2.39
N TRP A 75 3.85 -9.10 1.87
CA TRP A 75 5.21 -8.98 2.38
C TRP A 75 5.44 -7.61 2.97
N GLN A 76 5.73 -7.59 4.24
CA GLN A 76 6.25 -6.40 4.88
C GLN A 76 7.75 -6.31 4.55
N LYS A 77 8.14 -5.36 3.70
CA LYS A 77 9.53 -5.13 3.32
C LYS A 77 10.31 -4.36 4.38
N SER A 78 9.61 -3.55 5.17
CA SER A 78 10.19 -2.74 6.23
C SER A 78 9.18 -2.59 7.36
N SER A 79 9.66 -2.54 8.61
CA SER A 79 8.88 -2.13 9.79
C SER A 79 9.13 -0.67 10.16
N GLU A 80 9.82 0.06 9.33
CA GLU A 80 10.13 1.47 9.53
C GLU A 80 8.84 2.29 9.51
N PRO A 81 8.61 3.15 10.53
CA PRO A 81 7.42 3.97 10.64
C PRO A 81 7.09 4.74 9.35
N GLY A 82 5.82 4.71 8.94
CA GLY A 82 5.34 5.44 7.76
C GLY A 82 5.93 4.99 6.42
N THR A 83 6.55 3.81 6.35
CA THR A 83 7.06 3.25 5.11
C THR A 83 6.01 2.35 4.45
N PHE A 84 5.35 2.85 3.40
CA PHE A 84 4.28 2.17 2.67
C PHE A 84 4.81 1.54 1.37
N ASN A 85 5.76 0.61 1.49
CA ASN A 85 6.39 -0.10 0.37
C ASN A 85 6.15 -1.61 0.39
N ASN A 86 5.17 -2.07 1.16
CA ASN A 86 4.84 -3.48 1.27
C ASN A 86 4.35 -4.05 -0.06
N SER A 87 4.72 -5.28 -0.34
CA SER A 87 4.25 -6.00 -1.53
C SER A 87 2.93 -6.69 -1.25
N PHE A 88 2.04 -6.60 -2.22
CA PHE A 88 0.70 -7.15 -2.22
C PHE A 88 0.52 -7.97 -3.49
N ASP A 89 0.14 -9.23 -3.36
CA ASP A 89 0.12 -10.18 -4.47
C ASP A 89 -1.06 -11.14 -4.33
N VAL A 90 -1.76 -11.37 -5.43
CA VAL A 90 -2.84 -12.35 -5.52
C VAL A 90 -2.37 -13.52 -6.37
N ARG A 91 -2.32 -14.72 -5.80
CA ARG A 91 -1.95 -15.97 -6.48
C ARG A 91 -0.55 -15.94 -7.16
N GLY A 92 0.40 -15.12 -6.68
CA GLY A 92 1.73 -15.00 -7.28
C GLY A 92 1.78 -14.15 -8.55
N MET A 93 0.75 -13.35 -8.84
CA MET A 93 0.59 -12.67 -10.12
C MET A 93 0.96 -11.18 -10.12
N GLY A 94 1.36 -10.66 -8.98
CA GLY A 94 1.71 -9.26 -8.79
C GLY A 94 0.61 -8.44 -8.11
N ALA A 95 0.81 -7.12 -8.04
CA ALA A 95 -0.08 -6.23 -7.31
C ALA A 95 -1.49 -6.21 -7.94
N PRO A 96 -2.54 -6.43 -7.12
CA PRO A 96 -3.93 -6.35 -7.58
C PRO A 96 -4.37 -4.89 -7.78
N LEU A 97 -5.45 -4.70 -8.51
CA LEU A 97 -6.18 -3.43 -8.52
C LEU A 97 -6.90 -3.23 -7.20
N ILE A 98 -6.75 -2.06 -6.59
CA ILE A 98 -7.47 -1.68 -5.38
C ILE A 98 -8.67 -0.81 -5.75
N ILE A 99 -9.84 -1.17 -5.26
CA ILE A 99 -11.08 -0.39 -5.42
C ILE A 99 -11.61 -0.06 -4.02
N ILE A 100 -11.70 1.22 -3.69
CA ILE A 100 -12.26 1.69 -2.42
C ILE A 100 -13.57 2.41 -2.70
N ASP A 101 -14.68 1.89 -2.19
CA ASP A 101 -16.05 2.41 -2.40
C ASP A 101 -16.43 2.58 -3.89
N GLY A 102 -15.93 1.67 -4.74
CA GLY A 102 -16.18 1.68 -6.19
C GLY A 102 -15.21 2.54 -7.01
N ILE A 103 -14.21 3.16 -6.38
CA ILE A 103 -13.23 4.06 -7.01
C ILE A 103 -11.87 3.37 -7.07
N PRO A 104 -11.24 3.23 -8.26
CA PRO A 104 -9.87 2.73 -8.38
C PRO A 104 -8.88 3.65 -7.69
N ARG A 105 -8.09 3.10 -6.75
CA ARG A 105 -7.08 3.83 -5.99
C ARG A 105 -5.75 3.07 -5.96
N SER A 106 -4.70 3.75 -5.57
CA SER A 106 -3.37 3.15 -5.45
C SER A 106 -3.24 2.25 -4.21
N THR A 107 -2.27 1.33 -4.25
CA THR A 107 -1.92 0.53 -3.08
C THR A 107 -1.49 1.40 -1.90
N GLU A 108 -0.79 2.52 -2.15
CA GLU A 108 -0.38 3.47 -1.13
C GLU A 108 -1.56 4.12 -0.40
N GLU A 109 -2.64 4.45 -1.12
CA GLU A 109 -3.85 5.02 -0.53
C GLU A 109 -4.57 3.99 0.35
N PHE A 110 -4.61 2.72 -0.08
CA PHE A 110 -5.13 1.63 0.75
C PHE A 110 -4.29 1.41 2.02
N GLN A 111 -2.97 1.45 1.90
CA GLN A 111 -2.06 1.29 3.05
C GLN A 111 -2.22 2.38 4.10
N ARG A 112 -2.65 3.59 3.69
CA ARG A 112 -2.90 4.73 4.59
C ARG A 112 -4.32 4.81 5.13
N LEU A 113 -5.24 4.02 4.57
CA LEU A 113 -6.63 4.00 5.03
C LEU A 113 -6.66 3.60 6.52
N ASN A 114 -7.54 4.25 7.28
CA ASN A 114 -7.77 3.82 8.66
C ASN A 114 -8.54 2.49 8.66
N ALA A 115 -7.93 1.47 9.25
CA ALA A 115 -8.55 0.14 9.34
C ALA A 115 -9.89 0.15 10.10
N MET A 116 -10.08 1.10 11.03
CA MET A 116 -11.33 1.25 11.77
C MET A 116 -12.50 1.73 10.88
N ASP A 117 -12.20 2.34 9.73
CA ASP A 117 -13.21 2.77 8.77
C ASP A 117 -13.63 1.66 7.78
N ILE A 118 -12.92 0.54 7.77
CA ILE A 118 -13.21 -0.57 6.86
C ILE A 118 -14.38 -1.39 7.41
N ASP A 119 -15.37 -1.66 6.56
CA ASP A 119 -16.48 -2.56 6.83
C ASP A 119 -16.19 -3.97 6.32
N ASP A 120 -15.80 -4.10 5.05
CA ASP A 120 -15.50 -5.37 4.38
C ASP A 120 -14.38 -5.24 3.37
N ILE A 121 -13.61 -6.33 3.20
CA ILE A 121 -12.66 -6.49 2.10
C ILE A 121 -12.96 -7.78 1.36
N SER A 122 -13.23 -7.67 0.05
CA SER A 122 -13.44 -8.80 -0.84
C SER A 122 -12.32 -8.88 -1.88
N VAL A 123 -11.79 -10.07 -2.15
CA VAL A 123 -10.74 -10.31 -3.14
C VAL A 123 -11.25 -11.19 -4.27
N LEU A 124 -11.27 -10.63 -5.48
CA LEU A 124 -11.61 -11.33 -6.71
C LEU A 124 -10.34 -11.87 -7.35
N LYS A 125 -10.29 -13.18 -7.59
CA LYS A 125 -9.04 -13.88 -7.95
C LYS A 125 -9.00 -14.43 -9.36
N ASP A 126 -10.14 -14.43 -10.06
CA ASP A 126 -10.35 -15.08 -11.35
C ASP A 126 -10.97 -14.15 -12.39
N ALA A 127 -11.65 -14.73 -13.36
CA ALA A 127 -12.37 -14.01 -14.42
C ALA A 127 -13.45 -13.05 -13.91
N SER A 128 -13.94 -13.19 -12.67
CA SER A 128 -14.88 -12.24 -12.05
C SER A 128 -14.29 -10.83 -11.88
N ALA A 129 -12.97 -10.73 -11.85
CA ALA A 129 -12.26 -9.46 -11.82
C ALA A 129 -12.36 -8.66 -13.13
N ALA A 130 -12.74 -9.30 -14.26
CA ALA A 130 -12.72 -8.70 -15.58
C ALA A 130 -13.58 -7.43 -15.71
N ILE A 131 -14.67 -7.34 -14.96
CA ILE A 131 -15.56 -6.17 -14.98
C ILE A 131 -14.88 -4.87 -14.49
N TYR A 132 -13.78 -4.97 -13.74
CA TYR A 132 -13.00 -3.81 -13.27
C TYR A 132 -11.93 -3.33 -14.25
N GLY A 133 -11.73 -4.02 -15.37
CA GLY A 133 -10.96 -3.58 -16.52
C GLY A 133 -9.44 -3.55 -16.33
N VAL A 134 -8.87 -2.44 -16.76
CA VAL A 134 -7.42 -2.19 -16.74
C VAL A 134 -6.83 -2.45 -15.38
N ARG A 135 -5.72 -3.22 -15.33
CA ARG A 135 -4.99 -3.63 -14.12
C ARG A 135 -5.67 -4.70 -13.27
N ALA A 136 -6.91 -5.10 -13.58
CA ALA A 136 -7.57 -6.21 -12.88
C ALA A 136 -6.96 -7.59 -13.23
N ALA A 137 -6.03 -7.64 -14.18
CA ALA A 137 -5.35 -8.86 -14.60
C ALA A 137 -4.66 -9.60 -13.45
N ASN A 138 -4.27 -8.93 -12.38
CA ASN A 138 -3.65 -9.53 -11.20
C ASN A 138 -4.62 -9.79 -10.04
N GLY A 139 -5.94 -9.69 -10.31
CA GLY A 139 -6.99 -9.73 -9.30
C GLY A 139 -7.39 -8.34 -8.82
N VAL A 140 -8.46 -8.29 -8.03
CA VAL A 140 -9.03 -7.04 -7.51
C VAL A 140 -9.26 -7.18 -6.00
N VAL A 141 -8.88 -6.17 -5.25
CA VAL A 141 -9.21 -6.03 -3.83
C VAL A 141 -10.26 -4.92 -3.71
N LEU A 142 -11.46 -5.32 -3.32
CA LEU A 142 -12.58 -4.42 -3.08
C LEU A 142 -12.62 -4.07 -1.60
N VAL A 143 -12.58 -2.81 -1.29
CA VAL A 143 -12.66 -2.28 0.06
C VAL A 143 -13.94 -1.47 0.18
N THR A 144 -14.80 -1.85 1.11
CA THR A 144 -15.99 -1.09 1.45
C THR A 144 -15.76 -0.40 2.79
N THR A 145 -16.04 0.91 2.85
CA THR A 145 -15.93 1.65 4.08
C THR A 145 -17.27 1.68 4.82
N LYS A 146 -17.23 1.87 6.14
CA LYS A 146 -18.41 1.92 7.00
C LYS A 146 -19.36 3.02 6.57
N LYS A 147 -20.63 2.68 6.53
CA LYS A 147 -21.75 3.59 6.28
C LYS A 147 -22.64 3.63 7.51
N GLY A 148 -23.41 4.70 7.69
CA GLY A 148 -24.38 4.79 8.76
C GLY A 148 -25.52 3.77 8.59
N GLY A 149 -26.10 3.36 9.70
CA GLY A 149 -27.33 2.55 9.77
C GLY A 149 -28.55 3.38 10.19
N ALA A 150 -29.78 2.87 9.93
CA ALA A 150 -30.97 3.41 10.55
C ALA A 150 -30.98 2.97 12.02
N GLY A 151 -31.22 3.91 12.95
CA GLY A 151 -31.23 3.63 14.38
C GLY A 151 -30.74 4.80 15.22
N LYS A 152 -30.57 4.54 16.50
CA LYS A 152 -30.00 5.54 17.43
C LYS A 152 -28.58 5.89 17.04
N THR A 153 -28.21 7.13 17.31
CA THR A 153 -26.82 7.56 17.14
C THR A 153 -25.93 6.81 18.13
N GLU A 154 -24.89 6.19 17.58
CA GLU A 154 -23.85 5.47 18.32
C GLU A 154 -22.57 6.26 18.29
N PHE A 155 -21.94 6.42 19.44
CA PHE A 155 -20.61 6.97 19.61
C PHE A 155 -19.63 5.85 19.96
N SER A 156 -18.53 5.77 19.24
CA SER A 156 -17.48 4.78 19.48
C SER A 156 -16.13 5.45 19.64
N TYR A 157 -15.39 5.04 20.65
CA TYR A 157 -13.99 5.41 20.84
C TYR A 157 -13.15 4.13 20.96
N ASN A 158 -12.05 4.09 20.22
CA ASN A 158 -11.06 3.04 20.31
C ASN A 158 -9.68 3.67 20.53
N GLY A 159 -9.05 3.36 21.66
CA GLY A 159 -7.70 3.81 21.99
C GLY A 159 -6.78 2.62 22.20
N SER A 160 -5.53 2.74 21.75
CA SER A 160 -4.49 1.75 22.01
C SER A 160 -3.12 2.39 22.20
N TYR A 161 -2.34 1.82 23.11
CA TYR A 161 -0.94 2.12 23.27
C TYR A 161 -0.17 0.80 23.15
N THR A 162 0.83 0.77 22.29
CA THR A 162 1.56 -0.45 21.90
C THR A 162 3.05 -0.22 22.10
N PHE A 163 3.72 -1.19 22.68
CA PHE A 163 5.17 -1.24 22.75
C PHE A 163 5.70 -2.19 21.68
N GLN A 164 6.51 -1.66 20.78
CA GLN A 164 7.16 -2.44 19.74
C GLN A 164 8.59 -2.77 20.15
N GLN A 165 9.02 -3.98 19.85
CA GLN A 165 10.37 -4.44 20.13
C GLN A 165 10.95 -5.15 18.90
N PRO A 166 12.27 -5.05 18.65
CA PRO A 166 12.92 -5.92 17.68
C PRO A 166 12.70 -7.38 18.05
N SER A 167 12.20 -8.20 17.14
CA SER A 167 11.95 -9.62 17.38
C SER A 167 13.24 -10.43 17.49
N ARG A 168 14.30 -9.96 16.85
CA ARG A 168 15.63 -10.56 16.86
C ARG A 168 16.67 -9.50 16.52
N MET A 169 17.77 -9.48 17.27
CA MET A 169 18.96 -8.70 16.97
C MET A 169 20.11 -9.67 16.72
N PRO A 170 21.06 -9.36 15.82
CA PRO A 170 22.27 -10.13 15.71
C PRO A 170 23.12 -9.96 16.97
N GLU A 171 23.72 -11.06 17.42
CA GLU A 171 24.74 -11.02 18.46
C GLU A 171 26.03 -10.47 17.84
N LEU A 172 26.61 -9.47 18.49
CA LEU A 172 27.90 -8.90 18.09
C LEU A 172 29.00 -9.55 18.91
N CYS A 173 30.16 -9.79 18.29
CA CYS A 173 31.35 -10.26 19.02
C CYS A 173 31.73 -9.27 20.13
N ASP A 174 32.19 -9.81 21.25
CA ASP A 174 32.84 -8.98 22.23
C ASP A 174 34.26 -8.55 21.77
N PRO A 175 34.95 -7.64 22.47
CA PRO A 175 36.28 -7.18 22.05
C PRO A 175 37.33 -8.28 21.97
N TYR A 176 37.29 -9.27 22.86
CA TYR A 176 38.25 -10.39 22.88
C TYR A 176 38.03 -11.34 21.73
N GLU A 177 36.76 -11.72 21.49
CA GLU A 177 36.36 -12.53 20.35
C GLU A 177 36.76 -11.85 19.04
N SER A 178 36.47 -10.55 18.92
CA SER A 178 36.79 -9.76 17.74
C SER A 178 38.30 -9.74 17.47
N MET A 179 39.12 -9.43 18.47
CA MET A 179 40.60 -9.43 18.31
C MET A 179 41.16 -10.81 18.01
N THR A 180 40.60 -11.86 18.65
CA THR A 180 40.99 -13.24 18.40
C THR A 180 40.68 -13.63 16.94
N LEU A 181 39.48 -13.33 16.45
CA LEU A 181 39.09 -13.62 15.06
C LEU A 181 39.95 -12.86 14.04
N PHE A 182 40.32 -11.59 14.35
CA PHE A 182 41.22 -10.84 13.49
C PHE A 182 42.63 -11.45 13.45
N ASN A 183 43.15 -11.91 14.60
CA ASN A 183 44.43 -12.62 14.66
C ASN A 183 44.36 -13.94 13.88
N GLU A 184 43.31 -14.75 14.07
CA GLU A 184 43.11 -15.99 13.31
C GLU A 184 43.00 -15.74 11.82
N MET A 185 42.23 -14.72 11.40
CA MET A 185 42.07 -14.34 10.00
C MET A 185 43.44 -13.96 9.38
N SER A 186 44.25 -13.21 10.11
CA SER A 186 45.58 -12.84 9.65
C SER A 186 46.52 -14.03 9.56
N MET A 187 46.54 -14.89 10.58
CA MET A 187 47.41 -16.09 10.59
C MET A 187 47.03 -17.11 9.52
N ASN A 188 45.74 -17.22 9.19
CA ASN A 188 45.25 -18.09 8.14
C ASN A 188 45.39 -17.50 6.72
N ASN A 189 46.00 -16.36 6.56
CA ASN A 189 46.25 -15.77 5.24
C ASN A 189 47.24 -16.63 4.45
N ILE A 190 46.89 -16.97 3.20
CA ILE A 190 47.70 -17.85 2.31
C ILE A 190 49.13 -17.32 2.08
N ASN A 191 49.37 -16.02 2.24
CA ASN A 191 50.68 -15.39 2.08
C ASN A 191 51.47 -15.33 3.38
N GLY A 192 51.01 -15.99 4.45
CA GLY A 192 51.56 -15.87 5.80
C GLY A 192 51.11 -14.56 6.47
N GLY A 193 50.66 -14.62 7.69
CA GLY A 193 50.20 -13.49 8.48
C GLY A 193 51.00 -13.34 9.77
N SER A 194 50.80 -12.19 10.40
CA SER A 194 51.26 -11.90 11.76
C SER A 194 50.08 -11.56 12.64
N TRP A 195 50.29 -11.63 13.94
CA TRP A 195 49.26 -11.18 14.89
C TRP A 195 48.98 -9.69 14.68
N VAL A 196 47.69 -9.37 14.49
CA VAL A 196 47.22 -8.00 14.32
C VAL A 196 47.13 -7.32 15.69
N PHE A 197 46.69 -8.07 16.71
CA PHE A 197 46.57 -7.60 18.09
C PHE A 197 47.54 -8.36 18.98
N SER A 198 48.42 -7.62 19.68
CA SER A 198 49.33 -8.19 20.69
C SER A 198 48.62 -8.44 22.01
N GLU A 199 49.27 -9.19 22.92
CA GLU A 199 48.74 -9.41 24.29
C GLU A 199 48.52 -8.08 25.02
N GLU A 200 49.37 -7.09 24.80
CA GLU A 200 49.20 -5.74 25.35
C GLU A 200 47.89 -5.10 24.88
N SER A 201 47.46 -5.37 23.65
CA SER A 201 46.18 -4.91 23.13
C SER A 201 45.01 -5.56 23.87
N PHE A 202 45.10 -6.86 24.15
CA PHE A 202 44.08 -7.56 24.97
C PHE A 202 44.01 -7.02 26.37
N GLU A 203 45.17 -6.76 27.01
CA GLU A 203 45.24 -6.17 28.36
C GLU A 203 44.68 -4.75 28.39
N ALA A 204 44.94 -3.92 27.33
CA ALA A 204 44.40 -2.57 27.25
C ALA A 204 42.87 -2.51 27.25
N PHE A 205 42.21 -3.49 26.64
CA PHE A 205 40.75 -3.63 26.74
C PHE A 205 40.29 -4.20 28.07
N ARG A 206 41.06 -5.16 28.64
CA ARG A 206 40.73 -5.81 29.92
C ARG A 206 40.80 -4.84 31.10
N ASN A 207 41.77 -3.94 31.11
CA ASN A 207 41.96 -2.95 32.17
C ASN A 207 41.22 -1.62 31.86
N GLY A 208 40.46 -1.53 30.77
CA GLY A 208 39.67 -0.34 30.40
C GLY A 208 40.49 0.85 29.88
N THR A 209 41.81 0.67 29.60
CA THR A 209 42.62 1.73 28.99
C THR A 209 42.17 2.02 27.55
N ARG A 210 41.78 1.00 26.81
CA ARG A 210 41.05 1.14 25.54
C ARG A 210 39.53 0.99 25.77
N ARG A 211 38.79 1.93 25.20
CA ARG A 211 37.33 1.96 25.29
C ARG A 211 36.72 1.16 24.15
N THR A 212 35.57 0.57 24.46
CA THR A 212 34.72 -0.14 23.52
C THR A 212 33.36 0.53 23.45
N THR A 213 32.55 0.17 22.47
CA THR A 213 31.16 0.61 22.35
C THR A 213 30.26 -0.58 22.15
N ASP A 214 29.26 -0.72 22.99
CA ASP A 214 28.08 -1.54 22.68
C ASP A 214 27.21 -0.77 21.71
N TRP A 215 27.38 -1.09 20.44
CA TRP A 215 26.67 -0.43 19.36
C TRP A 215 25.16 -0.75 19.37
N ASN A 216 24.76 -1.95 19.80
CA ASN A 216 23.34 -2.27 19.92
C ASN A 216 22.65 -1.37 20.95
N ASP A 217 23.26 -1.24 22.13
CA ASP A 217 22.70 -0.41 23.18
C ASP A 217 22.73 1.09 22.84
N LEU A 218 23.76 1.54 22.13
CA LEU A 218 23.90 2.96 21.76
C LEU A 218 22.90 3.39 20.67
N ILE A 219 22.63 2.53 19.68
CA ILE A 219 21.88 2.90 18.47
C ILE A 219 20.42 2.48 18.57
N ILE A 220 20.15 1.30 19.15
CA ILE A 220 18.82 0.68 19.13
C ILE A 220 18.10 0.90 20.45
N SER A 221 16.87 1.36 20.37
CA SER A 221 15.94 1.35 21.51
C SER A 221 15.29 -0.02 21.63
N ASN A 222 15.28 -0.58 22.83
CA ASN A 222 14.63 -1.85 23.11
C ASN A 222 13.09 -1.78 22.98
N VAL A 223 12.54 -0.56 23.06
CA VAL A 223 11.10 -0.31 22.99
C VAL A 223 10.83 0.94 22.17
N ALA A 224 9.95 0.81 21.19
CA ALA A 224 9.43 1.93 20.40
C ALA A 224 7.91 2.06 20.64
N PRO A 225 7.42 3.22 21.13
CA PRO A 225 6.01 3.42 21.40
C PRO A 225 5.21 3.65 20.13
N GLN A 226 3.96 3.16 20.15
CA GLN A 226 2.94 3.43 19.15
C GLN A 226 1.63 3.74 19.86
N THR A 227 0.91 4.77 19.40
CA THR A 227 -0.41 5.10 19.92
C THR A 227 -1.41 5.31 18.81
N GLN A 228 -2.64 4.90 19.04
CA GLN A 228 -3.75 5.08 18.11
C GLN A 228 -5.01 5.47 18.87
N HIS A 229 -5.72 6.47 18.35
CA HIS A 229 -6.98 6.96 18.90
C HIS A 229 -7.96 7.19 17.75
N ASP A 230 -9.09 6.49 17.78
CA ASP A 230 -10.14 6.60 16.79
C ASP A 230 -11.47 6.92 17.47
N ILE A 231 -12.17 7.90 16.93
CA ILE A 231 -13.51 8.31 17.35
C ILE A 231 -14.42 8.18 16.15
N SER A 232 -15.61 7.61 16.34
CA SER A 232 -16.62 7.61 15.30
C SER A 232 -18.02 7.83 15.84
N ILE A 233 -18.86 8.45 15.02
CA ILE A 233 -20.28 8.67 15.28
C ILE A 233 -21.02 8.14 14.07
N SER A 234 -22.00 7.27 14.30
CA SER A 234 -22.86 6.71 13.25
C SER A 234 -24.29 6.67 13.69
N GLY A 235 -25.22 6.73 12.73
CA GLY A 235 -26.64 6.66 13.01
C GLY A 235 -27.47 7.16 11.86
N GLY A 236 -28.73 7.40 12.14
CA GLY A 236 -29.65 7.98 11.15
C GLY A 236 -31.08 7.48 11.25
N THR A 237 -31.87 7.86 10.28
CA THR A 237 -33.25 7.43 10.05
C THR A 237 -33.30 6.48 8.86
N GLU A 238 -34.47 5.97 8.50
CA GLU A 238 -34.68 5.21 7.25
C GLU A 238 -34.25 6.01 6.01
N LYS A 239 -34.44 7.34 6.03
CA LYS A 239 -34.15 8.23 4.89
C LYS A 239 -32.73 8.77 4.88
N THR A 240 -32.17 9.08 6.04
CA THR A 240 -30.84 9.71 6.12
C THR A 240 -29.96 8.94 7.10
N LYS A 241 -28.80 8.51 6.65
CA LYS A 241 -27.81 7.76 7.40
C LYS A 241 -26.46 8.46 7.31
N PHE A 242 -25.70 8.42 8.39
CA PHE A 242 -24.38 9.03 8.42
C PHE A 242 -23.37 8.19 9.21
N TYR A 243 -22.13 8.27 8.79
CA TYR A 243 -20.95 7.79 9.50
C TYR A 243 -19.87 8.87 9.42
N ILE A 244 -19.34 9.28 10.56
CA ILE A 244 -18.25 10.26 10.65
C ILE A 244 -17.19 9.67 11.57
N SER A 245 -15.93 9.71 11.17
CA SER A 245 -14.81 9.26 11.99
C SER A 245 -13.63 10.22 11.92
N MET A 246 -12.87 10.24 13.02
CA MET A 246 -11.58 10.93 13.13
C MET A 246 -10.60 9.96 13.78
N GLY A 247 -9.38 9.91 13.27
CA GLY A 247 -8.32 9.08 13.82
C GLY A 247 -7.00 9.83 13.92
N TYR A 248 -6.25 9.48 14.94
CA TYR A 248 -4.86 9.89 15.16
C TYR A 248 -4.00 8.66 15.36
N PHE A 249 -2.86 8.63 14.72
CA PHE A 249 -1.87 7.58 14.84
C PHE A 249 -0.48 8.18 14.97
N TYR A 250 0.32 7.67 15.92
CA TYR A 250 1.73 7.97 16.10
C TYR A 250 2.53 6.69 16.28
N GLN A 251 3.69 6.62 15.65
CA GLN A 251 4.65 5.52 15.79
C GLN A 251 6.06 6.07 15.81
N GLU A 252 6.85 5.64 16.79
CA GLU A 252 8.28 5.88 16.88
C GLU A 252 9.08 4.71 16.31
N GLY A 253 10.23 5.00 15.74
CA GLY A 253 11.16 3.98 15.24
C GLY A 253 12.08 3.44 16.33
N ILE A 254 12.90 2.48 15.94
CA ILE A 254 13.80 1.78 16.87
C ILE A 254 15.09 2.51 17.19
N PHE A 255 15.39 3.66 16.58
CA PHE A 255 16.62 4.41 16.87
C PHE A 255 16.47 5.25 18.13
N ARG A 256 17.48 5.24 18.99
CA ARG A 256 17.48 5.99 20.26
C ARG A 256 17.37 7.50 20.10
N SER A 257 17.72 8.04 18.94
CA SER A 257 17.60 9.48 18.70
C SER A 257 16.13 9.97 18.71
N GLY A 258 15.14 9.09 18.46
CA GLY A 258 13.74 9.46 18.32
C GLY A 258 13.40 10.20 17.01
N ASP A 259 14.40 10.43 16.15
CA ASP A 259 14.24 11.20 14.90
C ASP A 259 13.50 10.44 13.81
N LEU A 260 13.36 9.12 13.98
CA LEU A 260 12.55 8.28 13.10
C LEU A 260 11.16 8.12 13.69
N ASN A 261 10.18 8.83 13.14
CA ASN A 261 8.80 8.76 13.61
C ASN A 261 7.79 9.05 12.50
N TYR A 262 6.53 8.68 12.77
CA TYR A 262 5.42 8.84 11.84
C TYR A 262 4.17 9.28 12.57
N ASN A 263 3.50 10.31 12.03
CA ASN A 263 2.23 10.84 12.51
C ASN A 263 1.19 10.78 11.38
N LYS A 264 -0.04 10.41 11.71
CA LYS A 264 -1.16 10.41 10.76
C LYS A 264 -2.43 10.90 11.42
N PHE A 265 -3.11 11.83 10.75
CA PHE A 265 -4.48 12.25 11.03
C PHE A 265 -5.37 11.83 9.88
N ASN A 266 -6.53 11.30 10.19
CA ASN A 266 -7.54 10.98 9.19
C ASN A 266 -8.93 11.45 9.62
N LEU A 267 -9.71 11.85 8.65
CA LEU A 267 -11.12 12.21 8.77
C LEU A 267 -11.89 11.49 7.68
N ARG A 268 -13.06 10.96 8.01
CA ARG A 268 -14.01 10.40 7.04
C ARG A 268 -15.43 10.81 7.38
N SER A 269 -16.21 11.10 6.33
CA SER A 269 -17.64 11.33 6.45
C SER A 269 -18.35 10.64 5.28
N ASN A 270 -19.27 9.75 5.59
CA ASN A 270 -20.16 9.10 4.64
C ASN A 270 -21.60 9.44 5.01
N ILE A 271 -22.30 10.13 4.12
CA ILE A 271 -23.70 10.54 4.29
C ILE A 271 -24.50 9.96 3.15
N SER A 272 -25.65 9.43 3.46
CA SER A 272 -26.60 8.86 2.50
C SER A 272 -27.99 9.35 2.84
N THR A 273 -28.69 9.97 1.88
CA THR A 273 -30.04 10.49 2.09
C THR A 273 -30.95 10.24 0.90
N GLU A 274 -32.20 9.88 1.17
CA GLU A 274 -33.26 9.88 0.18
C GLU A 274 -33.79 11.31 0.01
N ILE A 275 -33.43 11.94 -1.12
CA ILE A 275 -33.80 13.35 -1.42
C ILE A 275 -35.19 13.48 -2.02
N ALA A 276 -35.68 12.42 -2.67
CA ALA A 276 -37.03 12.28 -3.17
C ALA A 276 -37.38 10.79 -3.21
N LYS A 277 -38.68 10.43 -3.34
CA LYS A 277 -39.10 9.04 -3.43
C LYS A 277 -38.33 8.32 -4.53
N GLY A 278 -37.61 7.23 -4.15
CA GLY A 278 -36.77 6.46 -5.07
C GLY A 278 -35.52 7.16 -5.57
N ILE A 279 -35.17 8.36 -5.06
CA ILE A 279 -33.93 9.06 -5.43
C ILE A 279 -33.05 9.22 -4.19
N LYS A 280 -31.92 8.53 -4.20
CA LYS A 280 -30.94 8.50 -3.12
C LYS A 280 -29.68 9.27 -3.52
N PHE A 281 -29.21 10.14 -2.66
CA PHE A 281 -27.92 10.83 -2.77
C PHE A 281 -26.95 10.31 -1.70
N GLU A 282 -25.73 9.99 -2.11
CA GLU A 282 -24.65 9.57 -1.21
C GLU A 282 -23.44 10.48 -1.42
N LEU A 283 -22.89 10.99 -0.34
CA LEU A 283 -21.68 11.81 -0.31
C LEU A 283 -20.64 11.16 0.59
N GLY A 284 -19.49 10.86 0.04
CA GLY A 284 -18.31 10.42 0.76
C GLY A 284 -17.22 11.48 0.70
N VAL A 285 -16.64 11.85 1.83
CA VAL A 285 -15.48 12.76 1.92
C VAL A 285 -14.48 12.16 2.88
N SER A 286 -13.22 12.13 2.51
CA SER A 286 -12.14 11.76 3.44
C SER A 286 -10.90 12.63 3.25
N GLY A 287 -10.22 12.89 4.36
CA GLY A 287 -8.96 13.60 4.42
C GLY A 287 -7.93 12.79 5.20
N ILE A 288 -6.70 12.73 4.69
CA ILE A 288 -5.56 12.14 5.38
C ILE A 288 -4.44 13.17 5.35
N SER A 289 -3.81 13.40 6.48
CA SER A 289 -2.58 14.19 6.59
C SER A 289 -1.58 13.37 7.36
N ASP A 290 -0.47 13.03 6.73
CA ASP A 290 0.60 12.30 7.39
C ASP A 290 1.95 13.02 7.29
N GLU A 291 2.81 12.78 8.27
CA GLU A 291 4.18 13.27 8.32
C GLU A 291 5.09 12.16 8.80
N ARG A 292 6.11 11.86 8.03
CA ARG A 292 7.19 10.95 8.39
C ARG A 292 8.48 11.74 8.52
N ASN A 293 9.09 11.66 9.69
CA ASN A 293 10.40 12.23 9.97
C ASN A 293 11.45 11.13 9.98
N THR A 294 12.61 11.39 9.40
CA THR A 294 13.75 10.45 9.42
C THR A 294 15.06 11.24 9.59
N PRO A 295 16.11 10.63 10.14
CA PRO A 295 17.45 11.13 9.95
C PRO A 295 17.73 11.34 8.45
N TYR A 296 18.74 12.14 8.11
CA TYR A 296 19.10 12.34 6.71
C TYR A 296 19.55 11.04 6.04
N THR A 297 20.30 10.22 6.75
CA THR A 297 20.75 8.90 6.31
C THR A 297 19.60 7.88 6.40
N SER A 298 19.56 6.95 5.45
CA SER A 298 18.52 5.92 5.46
C SER A 298 18.67 4.95 6.63
N SER A 299 17.56 4.43 7.16
CA SER A 299 17.59 3.43 8.24
C SER A 299 18.41 2.19 7.86
N GLN A 300 18.37 1.78 6.59
CA GLN A 300 19.16 0.65 6.08
C GLN A 300 20.66 0.93 6.16
N ASP A 301 21.10 2.14 5.82
CA ASP A 301 22.51 2.51 5.88
C ASP A 301 22.99 2.68 7.31
N ILE A 302 22.15 3.20 8.21
CA ILE A 302 22.46 3.28 9.65
C ILE A 302 22.68 1.87 10.20
N ILE A 303 21.76 0.93 9.94
CA ILE A 303 21.86 -0.47 10.41
C ILE A 303 23.08 -1.15 9.80
N ARG A 304 23.32 -0.98 8.50
CA ARG A 304 24.49 -1.54 7.81
C ARG A 304 25.78 -1.01 8.42
N ASN A 305 25.82 0.29 8.76
CA ASN A 305 27.01 0.93 9.28
C ASN A 305 27.37 0.40 10.67
N TYR A 306 26.44 0.37 11.62
CA TYR A 306 26.79 -0.06 12.98
C TYR A 306 27.13 -1.56 13.05
N TRP A 307 26.56 -2.41 12.19
CA TRP A 307 26.95 -3.82 12.10
C TRP A 307 28.37 -4.02 11.56
N ARG A 308 28.88 -3.05 10.80
CA ARG A 308 30.25 -3.08 10.25
C ARG A 308 31.28 -2.44 11.16
N GLN A 309 30.89 -1.53 12.03
CA GLN A 309 31.82 -0.76 12.84
C GLN A 309 32.54 -1.59 13.91
N GLY A 310 32.05 -2.72 14.31
CA GLY A 310 32.71 -3.57 15.31
C GLY A 310 32.96 -2.90 16.67
N VAL A 311 33.04 -3.71 17.70
CA VAL A 311 33.14 -3.28 19.11
C VAL A 311 34.46 -2.63 19.50
N LEU A 312 35.51 -2.81 18.69
CA LEU A 312 36.87 -2.26 18.97
C LEU A 312 36.98 -0.75 18.73
N TYR A 313 35.93 -0.15 18.12
CA TYR A 313 35.93 1.27 17.76
C TYR A 313 34.97 2.03 18.67
N PRO A 314 35.47 2.96 19.51
CA PRO A 314 34.63 3.79 20.35
C PRO A 314 33.79 4.76 19.49
N ALA A 315 32.53 5.00 19.88
CA ALA A 315 31.65 5.94 19.20
C ALA A 315 32.12 7.40 19.34
N TYR A 316 32.80 7.70 20.45
CA TYR A 316 33.31 9.03 20.77
C TYR A 316 34.84 8.99 20.97
N ALA A 317 35.55 9.99 20.49
CA ALA A 317 36.96 10.11 20.62
C ALA A 317 37.37 10.49 22.06
N ASP A 318 36.55 11.32 22.73
CA ASP A 318 36.77 11.83 24.08
C ASP A 318 36.04 10.97 25.15
N PRO A 319 36.52 11.01 26.42
CA PRO A 319 35.86 10.34 27.54
C PRO A 319 34.48 10.91 27.88
N GLU A 320 34.26 12.18 27.62
CA GLU A 320 33.05 12.94 27.90
C GLU A 320 31.91 12.58 26.96
N GLY A 321 32.20 11.92 25.82
CA GLY A 321 31.18 11.52 24.83
C GLY A 321 30.63 12.70 24.00
N THR A 322 31.47 13.71 23.75
CA THR A 322 31.08 14.93 23.03
C THR A 322 31.66 14.99 21.62
N MET A 323 32.78 14.30 21.37
CA MET A 323 33.48 14.29 20.10
C MET A 323 33.27 13.00 19.35
N LEU A 324 32.49 13.02 18.27
CA LEU A 324 32.26 11.87 17.42
C LEU A 324 33.57 11.30 16.87
N ASN A 325 33.81 10.03 17.09
CA ASN A 325 35.07 9.40 16.68
C ASN A 325 35.13 9.20 15.17
N TYR A 326 36.30 9.49 14.60
CA TYR A 326 36.67 9.15 13.23
C TYR A 326 37.45 7.83 13.22
N ASN A 327 36.91 6.79 12.70
CA ASN A 327 37.47 5.44 12.81
C ASN A 327 38.54 5.12 11.77
N GLY A 328 38.69 5.95 10.74
CA GLY A 328 39.73 5.75 9.71
C GLY A 328 39.59 4.50 8.84
N LEU A 329 38.46 3.80 8.96
CA LEU A 329 38.15 2.63 8.15
C LEU A 329 37.41 3.03 6.88
N ASP A 330 37.12 2.05 6.00
CA ASP A 330 36.35 2.23 4.76
C ASP A 330 34.97 2.88 4.96
N MET A 331 34.52 2.93 6.20
CA MET A 331 33.25 3.60 6.59
C MET A 331 33.60 4.87 7.37
N GLU A 332 33.71 5.95 6.65
CA GLU A 332 34.04 7.27 7.22
C GLU A 332 32.93 7.87 8.10
N GLN A 333 31.76 7.24 8.18
CA GLN A 333 30.62 7.78 8.91
C GLN A 333 30.52 7.23 10.32
N ASN A 334 30.31 8.13 11.29
CA ASN A 334 29.93 7.75 12.63
C ASN A 334 28.42 7.46 12.72
N THR A 335 28.03 6.28 13.20
CA THR A 335 26.63 5.84 13.23
C THR A 335 25.75 6.71 14.13
N VAL A 336 26.31 7.28 15.21
CA VAL A 336 25.59 8.24 16.08
C VAL A 336 25.19 9.48 15.27
N ALA A 337 26.12 10.00 14.44
CA ALA A 337 25.79 11.12 13.56
C ALA A 337 24.72 10.74 12.55
N MET A 338 24.83 9.55 11.95
CA MET A 338 23.87 9.09 10.94
C MET A 338 22.45 9.00 11.47
N MET A 339 22.24 8.58 12.72
CA MET A 339 20.91 8.42 13.30
C MET A 339 20.33 9.70 13.93
N THR A 340 21.17 10.76 14.10
CA THR A 340 20.80 11.98 14.83
C THR A 340 20.58 13.15 13.89
N ALA A 341 19.34 13.63 13.81
CA ALA A 341 18.95 14.71 12.92
C ALA A 341 19.63 16.06 13.25
N ASP A 342 19.86 16.32 14.50
CA ASP A 342 20.57 17.54 14.95
C ASP A 342 22.03 17.58 14.51
N ILE A 343 22.62 16.42 14.21
CA ILE A 343 24.02 16.31 13.78
C ILE A 343 24.12 16.28 12.26
N SER A 344 23.49 15.31 11.59
CA SER A 344 23.66 15.08 10.14
C SER A 344 22.55 15.64 9.26
N GLY A 345 21.47 16.14 9.88
CA GLY A 345 20.30 16.63 9.18
C GLY A 345 19.16 15.61 9.13
N TYR A 346 18.10 15.93 8.39
CA TYR A 346 16.85 15.19 8.40
C TYR A 346 16.20 15.11 7.02
N LYS A 347 15.23 14.19 6.90
CA LYS A 347 14.23 14.18 5.82
C LYS A 347 12.83 14.17 6.44
N LYS A 348 11.95 15.01 5.91
CA LYS A 348 10.53 15.10 6.29
C LYS A 348 9.68 14.91 5.06
N TYR A 349 8.77 13.94 5.14
CA TYR A 349 7.81 13.63 4.09
C TYR A 349 6.42 13.98 4.61
N LYS A 350 5.81 14.99 4.00
CA LYS A 350 4.47 15.48 4.37
C LYS A 350 3.53 15.21 3.22
N GLN A 351 2.50 14.43 3.46
CA GLN A 351 1.52 14.06 2.44
C GLN A 351 0.11 14.43 2.91
N LYS A 352 -0.67 14.96 1.99
CA LYS A 352 -2.07 15.32 2.23
C LYS A 352 -2.92 14.73 1.13
N TYR A 353 -3.95 14.00 1.52
CA TYR A 353 -4.93 13.42 0.63
C TYR A 353 -6.30 14.04 0.92
N PHE A 354 -6.98 14.44 -0.13
CA PHE A 354 -8.40 14.77 -0.12
C PHE A 354 -9.10 13.85 -1.11
N GLN A 355 -10.13 13.15 -0.67
CA GLN A 355 -10.87 12.21 -1.50
C GLN A 355 -12.34 12.47 -1.33
N SER A 356 -13.07 12.59 -2.44
CA SER A 356 -14.50 12.85 -2.41
C SER A 356 -15.22 12.04 -3.46
N SER A 357 -16.47 11.67 -3.15
CA SER A 357 -17.36 11.01 -4.09
C SER A 357 -18.81 11.46 -3.87
N ALA A 358 -19.52 11.71 -4.94
CA ALA A 358 -20.95 11.99 -4.94
C ALA A 358 -21.66 10.96 -5.84
N THR A 359 -22.69 10.33 -5.31
CA THR A 359 -23.45 9.32 -6.04
C THR A 359 -24.95 9.65 -5.98
N LEU A 360 -25.59 9.63 -7.13
CA LEU A 360 -27.05 9.74 -7.27
C LEU A 360 -27.58 8.41 -7.79
N THR A 361 -28.53 7.81 -7.07
CA THR A 361 -29.18 6.57 -7.47
C THR A 361 -30.67 6.81 -7.61
N ALA A 362 -31.25 6.41 -8.75
CA ALA A 362 -32.68 6.43 -8.99
C ALA A 362 -33.22 4.99 -9.08
N ASP A 363 -34.18 4.64 -8.24
CA ASP A 363 -34.93 3.38 -8.28
C ASP A 363 -36.25 3.61 -9.01
N PHE A 364 -36.34 3.10 -10.22
CA PHE A 364 -37.55 3.27 -11.05
C PHE A 364 -38.72 2.35 -10.60
N GLY A 365 -38.41 1.31 -9.83
CA GLY A 365 -39.42 0.42 -9.24
C GLY A 365 -40.35 1.13 -8.25
N GLU A 366 -39.88 2.22 -7.63
CA GLU A 366 -40.67 3.06 -6.73
C GLU A 366 -41.78 3.87 -7.46
N TYR A 367 -41.61 4.08 -8.78
CA TYR A 367 -42.58 4.84 -9.59
C TYR A 367 -43.61 3.95 -10.31
N THR A 368 -43.17 2.74 -10.71
CA THR A 368 -44.09 1.79 -11.39
C THR A 368 -43.62 0.35 -11.22
N PRO A 369 -44.56 -0.58 -10.91
CA PRO A 369 -44.26 -2.02 -10.76
C PRO A 369 -43.65 -2.66 -12.02
N VAL A 370 -43.88 -2.09 -13.20
CA VAL A 370 -43.31 -2.56 -14.46
C VAL A 370 -41.77 -2.45 -14.46
N LEU A 371 -41.26 -1.38 -13.85
CA LEU A 371 -39.83 -1.10 -13.76
C LEU A 371 -39.18 -1.62 -12.46
N LYS A 372 -39.89 -2.48 -11.71
CA LYS A 372 -39.35 -3.08 -10.49
C LYS A 372 -38.03 -3.78 -10.77
N GLY A 373 -36.99 -3.39 -9.99
CA GLY A 373 -35.63 -3.90 -10.11
C GLY A 373 -34.73 -3.11 -11.06
N LEU A 374 -35.29 -2.09 -11.75
CA LEU A 374 -34.50 -1.21 -12.61
C LEU A 374 -33.98 -0.01 -11.80
N THR A 375 -32.66 0.18 -11.75
CA THR A 375 -32.03 1.33 -11.08
C THR A 375 -31.00 1.99 -12.01
N ALA A 376 -30.86 3.31 -11.93
CA ALA A 376 -29.77 4.03 -12.57
C ALA A 376 -28.92 4.72 -11.49
N LYS A 377 -27.59 4.71 -11.69
CA LYS A 377 -26.63 5.30 -10.77
C LYS A 377 -25.64 6.16 -11.53
N ALA A 378 -25.47 7.41 -11.11
CA ALA A 378 -24.42 8.31 -11.55
C ALA A 378 -23.48 8.59 -10.38
N MET A 379 -22.19 8.40 -10.58
CA MET A 379 -21.16 8.68 -9.59
C MET A 379 -20.09 9.59 -10.19
N PHE A 380 -19.67 10.57 -9.39
CA PHE A 380 -18.49 11.40 -9.67
C PHE A 380 -17.56 11.34 -8.46
N SER A 381 -16.25 11.22 -8.70
CA SER A 381 -15.25 11.35 -7.64
C SER A 381 -14.12 12.27 -8.06
N TYR A 382 -13.57 12.96 -7.07
CA TYR A 382 -12.37 13.77 -7.19
C TYR A 382 -11.43 13.45 -6.02
N ASP A 383 -10.25 12.95 -6.37
CA ASP A 383 -9.18 12.67 -5.42
C ASP A 383 -8.00 13.60 -5.72
N TYR A 384 -7.42 14.18 -4.66
CA TYR A 384 -6.29 15.10 -4.74
C TYR A 384 -5.23 14.69 -3.70
N ARG A 385 -3.96 14.72 -4.13
CA ARG A 385 -2.81 14.47 -3.27
C ARG A 385 -1.78 15.59 -3.46
N ALA A 386 -1.32 16.15 -2.35
CA ALA A 386 -0.21 17.10 -2.31
C ALA A 386 0.89 16.56 -1.40
N ASP A 387 2.12 16.42 -1.93
CA ASP A 387 3.29 16.08 -1.14
C ASP A 387 4.20 17.31 -1.03
N ASN A 388 4.74 17.54 0.17
CA ASN A 388 5.67 18.63 0.46
C ASN A 388 6.84 18.08 1.26
N ASN A 389 7.90 17.68 0.56
CA ASN A 389 9.03 17.01 1.17
C ASN A 389 10.18 17.99 1.43
N GLU A 390 10.92 17.71 2.49
CA GLU A 390 12.10 18.45 2.90
C GLU A 390 13.24 17.48 3.15
N ALA A 391 14.43 17.78 2.64
CA ALA A 391 15.66 17.08 3.00
C ALA A 391 16.76 18.12 3.29
N PHE A 392 17.22 18.13 4.52
CA PHE A 392 18.29 18.99 4.99
C PHE A 392 19.49 18.12 5.35
N ARG A 393 20.56 18.22 4.57
CA ARG A 393 21.86 17.64 4.89
C ARG A 393 22.67 18.67 5.63
N LYS A 394 23.13 18.35 6.84
CA LYS A 394 23.90 19.23 7.70
C LYS A 394 25.36 18.79 7.73
N GLU A 395 26.25 19.73 7.53
CA GLU A 395 27.69 19.52 7.72
C GLU A 395 27.98 19.19 9.18
N TYR A 396 28.81 18.17 9.43
CA TYR A 396 29.26 17.79 10.75
C TYR A 396 30.71 17.33 10.74
N TYR A 397 31.30 17.32 11.93
CA TYR A 397 32.69 17.00 12.16
C TYR A 397 32.84 15.72 12.97
N GLN A 398 33.96 15.03 12.73
CA GLN A 398 34.46 13.90 13.50
C GLN A 398 35.86 14.20 14.00
N TYR A 399 36.30 13.46 14.99
CA TYR A 399 37.53 13.72 15.71
C TYR A 399 38.36 12.44 15.79
N ALA A 400 39.66 12.56 15.56
CA ALA A 400 40.67 11.51 15.81
C ALA A 400 41.62 11.97 16.89
N TYR A 401 41.84 11.14 17.92
CA TYR A 401 42.81 11.39 18.94
C TYR A 401 44.22 11.13 18.37
N ASP A 402 45.11 12.07 18.50
CA ASP A 402 46.54 11.96 18.13
C ASP A 402 47.36 11.70 19.38
N GLU A 403 47.82 10.47 19.54
CA GLU A 403 48.64 10.05 20.70
C GLU A 403 49.99 10.78 20.81
N GLN A 404 50.55 11.24 19.69
CA GLN A 404 51.83 11.92 19.69
C GLN A 404 51.77 13.36 20.23
N THR A 405 50.65 14.02 19.94
CA THR A 405 50.43 15.42 20.34
C THR A 405 49.52 15.56 21.54
N GLY A 406 48.79 14.49 21.93
CA GLY A 406 47.82 14.52 23.00
C GLY A 406 46.58 15.37 22.64
N THR A 407 46.31 15.61 21.36
CA THR A 407 45.23 16.50 20.91
C THR A 407 44.23 15.77 20.00
N TYR A 408 43.03 16.34 19.88
CA TYR A 408 42.00 15.84 18.96
C TYR A 408 42.09 16.58 17.63
N LYS A 409 42.30 15.85 16.54
CA LYS A 409 42.28 16.37 15.18
C LYS A 409 40.83 16.32 14.65
N GLN A 410 40.31 17.47 14.28
CA GLN A 410 38.99 17.62 13.68
C GLN A 410 39.01 17.32 12.18
N LYS A 411 38.06 16.57 11.68
CA LYS A 411 37.85 16.28 10.26
C LYS A 411 36.37 16.46 9.92
N VAL A 412 36.08 17.22 8.86
CA VAL A 412 34.73 17.28 8.31
C VAL A 412 34.42 15.95 7.63
N TYR A 413 33.21 15.46 7.77
CA TYR A 413 32.73 14.36 6.94
C TYR A 413 32.44 14.89 5.53
N ASN A 414 33.24 14.48 4.54
CA ASN A 414 33.25 15.07 3.20
C ASN A 414 31.88 15.06 2.51
N GLU A 415 31.12 13.96 2.61
CA GLU A 415 29.79 13.86 1.99
C GLU A 415 28.73 14.73 2.70
N SER A 416 29.00 15.24 3.90
CA SER A 416 28.11 16.17 4.58
C SER A 416 28.32 17.62 4.15
N SER A 417 29.47 17.94 3.57
CA SER A 417 29.88 19.30 3.20
C SER A 417 29.80 19.54 1.69
N PRO A 418 29.25 20.68 1.27
CA PRO A 418 28.58 21.69 2.08
C PRO A 418 27.22 21.21 2.56
N SER A 419 26.68 21.86 3.61
CA SER A 419 25.29 21.68 3.98
C SER A 419 24.37 21.94 2.78
N ASN A 420 23.29 21.17 2.65
CA ASN A 420 22.41 21.22 1.48
C ASN A 420 20.94 21.14 1.87
N MET A 421 20.10 21.91 1.19
CA MET A 421 18.65 21.90 1.38
C MET A 421 17.95 21.55 0.09
N ARG A 422 17.08 20.54 0.15
CA ARG A 422 16.17 20.13 -0.93
C ARG A 422 14.71 20.29 -0.49
N ARG A 423 13.89 20.89 -1.36
CA ARG A 423 12.44 20.99 -1.22
C ARG A 423 11.77 20.38 -2.44
N GLU A 424 10.76 19.56 -2.22
CA GLU A 424 10.01 18.89 -3.27
C GLU A 424 8.52 19.12 -3.10
N PHE A 425 7.83 19.35 -4.20
CA PHE A 425 6.39 19.46 -4.28
C PHE A 425 5.83 18.54 -5.36
N TYR A 426 4.83 17.77 -5.01
CA TYR A 426 4.07 16.95 -5.95
C TYR A 426 2.59 17.34 -5.84
N ASP A 427 1.96 17.46 -6.99
CA ASP A 427 0.53 17.71 -7.16
C ASP A 427 -0.04 16.58 -8.01
N LYS A 428 -0.96 15.79 -7.44
CA LYS A 428 -1.56 14.64 -8.13
C LYS A 428 -3.06 14.70 -7.98
N SER A 429 -3.78 14.50 -9.09
CA SER A 429 -5.24 14.48 -9.06
C SER A 429 -5.81 13.36 -9.92
N GLN A 430 -6.98 12.90 -9.51
CA GLN A 430 -7.77 11.90 -10.23
C GLN A 430 -9.23 12.31 -10.23
N MET A 431 -9.86 12.27 -11.39
CA MET A 431 -11.31 12.40 -11.58
C MET A 431 -11.86 11.11 -12.14
N LEU A 432 -13.01 10.69 -11.64
CA LEU A 432 -13.74 9.53 -12.15
C LEU A 432 -15.22 9.89 -12.30
N GLY A 433 -15.78 9.62 -13.47
CA GLY A 433 -17.20 9.67 -13.74
C GLY A 433 -17.70 8.27 -14.10
N GLN A 434 -18.79 7.83 -13.49
CA GLN A 434 -19.43 6.55 -13.81
C GLN A 434 -20.93 6.76 -13.97
N PHE A 435 -21.52 6.11 -14.96
CA PHE A 435 -22.95 5.98 -15.12
C PHE A 435 -23.31 4.51 -15.33
N THR A 436 -24.21 3.96 -14.53
CA THR A 436 -24.64 2.56 -14.65
C THR A 436 -26.15 2.44 -14.62
N VAL A 437 -26.68 1.51 -15.38
CA VAL A 437 -28.07 1.07 -15.31
C VAL A 437 -28.04 -0.40 -14.89
N ASN A 438 -28.72 -0.69 -13.79
CA ASN A 438 -28.76 -2.02 -13.20
C ASN A 438 -30.20 -2.56 -13.26
N TYR A 439 -30.32 -3.85 -13.48
CA TYR A 439 -31.57 -4.57 -13.40
C TYR A 439 -31.41 -5.79 -12.51
N ASP A 440 -32.33 -6.02 -11.57
CA ASP A 440 -32.32 -7.16 -10.67
C ASP A 440 -33.75 -7.57 -10.33
N ARG A 441 -34.18 -8.76 -10.81
CA ARG A 441 -35.53 -9.23 -10.60
C ARG A 441 -35.64 -10.75 -10.65
N THR A 442 -36.48 -11.30 -9.75
CA THR A 442 -36.85 -12.71 -9.77
C THR A 442 -38.28 -12.85 -10.37
N PHE A 443 -38.42 -13.77 -11.32
CA PHE A 443 -39.69 -14.11 -11.96
C PHE A 443 -40.12 -15.51 -11.54
N ASN A 444 -41.40 -15.65 -11.22
CA ASN A 444 -42.03 -16.92 -10.80
C ASN A 444 -41.22 -17.65 -9.70
N ASP A 445 -40.52 -16.92 -8.85
CA ASP A 445 -39.69 -17.42 -7.74
C ASP A 445 -38.58 -18.41 -8.15
N VAL A 446 -38.34 -18.62 -9.44
CA VAL A 446 -37.37 -19.58 -9.97
C VAL A 446 -36.36 -18.98 -10.96
N HIS A 447 -36.74 -17.91 -11.67
CA HIS A 447 -35.86 -17.26 -12.65
C HIS A 447 -35.35 -15.93 -12.12
N HIS A 448 -34.12 -15.90 -11.65
CA HIS A 448 -33.48 -14.65 -11.24
C HIS A 448 -32.62 -14.10 -12.40
N VAL A 449 -32.90 -12.87 -12.80
CA VAL A 449 -32.16 -12.14 -13.83
C VAL A 449 -31.58 -10.88 -13.23
N GLY A 450 -30.27 -10.77 -13.28
CA GLY A 450 -29.53 -9.56 -12.91
C GLY A 450 -28.69 -9.06 -14.07
N GLY A 451 -28.39 -7.78 -14.10
CA GLY A 451 -27.49 -7.23 -15.12
C GLY A 451 -27.10 -5.80 -14.83
N VAL A 452 -26.01 -5.38 -15.44
CA VAL A 452 -25.55 -4.00 -15.44
C VAL A 452 -24.99 -3.65 -16.82
N ILE A 453 -25.30 -2.45 -17.28
CA ILE A 453 -24.60 -1.77 -18.35
C ILE A 453 -24.09 -0.44 -17.81
N GLY A 454 -22.87 -0.06 -18.13
CA GLY A 454 -22.28 1.14 -17.59
C GLY A 454 -21.23 1.76 -18.49
N TRP A 455 -20.99 3.03 -18.25
CA TRP A 455 -19.93 3.82 -18.84
C TRP A 455 -19.10 4.47 -17.75
N GLU A 456 -17.79 4.45 -17.94
CA GLU A 456 -16.81 4.97 -16.98
C GLU A 456 -15.77 5.81 -17.73
N VAL A 457 -15.41 6.94 -17.15
CA VAL A 457 -14.30 7.78 -17.63
C VAL A 457 -13.43 8.19 -16.44
N GLN A 458 -12.12 8.07 -16.61
CA GLN A 458 -11.14 8.45 -15.60
C GLN A 458 -10.07 9.34 -16.23
N LYS A 459 -9.73 10.43 -15.55
CA LYS A 459 -8.57 11.27 -15.86
C LYS A 459 -7.65 11.36 -14.65
N ARG A 460 -6.33 11.25 -14.88
CA ARG A 460 -5.31 11.37 -13.85
C ARG A 460 -4.22 12.31 -14.30
N ASN A 461 -3.79 13.19 -13.42
CA ASN A 461 -2.70 14.13 -13.64
C ASN A 461 -1.70 14.03 -12.50
N GLY A 462 -0.42 14.18 -12.81
CA GLY A 462 0.66 14.34 -11.83
C GLY A 462 1.63 15.38 -12.34
N ASP A 463 1.96 16.32 -11.46
CA ASP A 463 2.94 17.38 -11.68
C ASP A 463 3.84 17.51 -10.46
N ASN A 464 5.05 18.05 -10.65
CA ASN A 464 5.98 18.21 -9.56
C ASN A 464 7.09 19.20 -9.90
N PHE A 465 7.75 19.70 -8.87
CA PHE A 465 9.04 20.37 -8.99
C PHE A 465 9.86 20.19 -7.72
N TYR A 466 11.18 20.35 -7.84
CA TYR A 466 12.05 20.41 -6.69
C TYR A 466 13.13 21.49 -6.86
N ALA A 467 13.59 21.99 -5.73
CA ALA A 467 14.73 22.90 -5.67
C ALA A 467 15.76 22.37 -4.68
N VAL A 468 17.03 22.46 -5.06
CA VAL A 468 18.19 22.09 -4.24
C VAL A 468 19.17 23.25 -4.22
N ARG A 469 19.69 23.56 -3.04
CA ARG A 469 20.78 24.55 -2.91
C ARG A 469 21.79 24.09 -1.87
N ASP A 470 23.06 24.26 -2.19
CA ASP A 470 24.10 24.25 -1.20
C ASP A 470 24.02 25.51 -0.36
N LEU A 471 24.31 25.41 0.93
CA LEU A 471 24.07 26.46 1.90
C LEU A 471 25.38 27.13 2.31
N ALA A 472 25.38 28.46 2.42
CA ALA A 472 26.52 29.22 2.92
C ALA A 472 26.81 28.94 4.42
N PHE A 473 25.76 28.54 5.16
CA PHE A 473 25.82 28.13 6.57
C PHE A 473 24.67 27.18 6.86
N SER A 474 24.84 26.31 7.85
CA SER A 474 23.91 25.23 8.18
C SER A 474 22.58 25.72 8.74
N MET A 475 21.73 26.31 7.90
CA MET A 475 20.39 26.78 8.22
C MET A 475 19.38 26.16 7.24
N PRO A 476 18.31 25.47 7.69
CA PRO A 476 17.42 24.67 6.85
C PRO A 476 16.43 25.52 6.01
N TYR A 477 16.96 26.51 5.31
CA TYR A 477 16.18 27.38 4.42
C TYR A 477 16.90 27.58 3.08
N LEU A 478 16.16 27.45 1.97
CA LEU A 478 16.70 27.72 0.63
C LEU A 478 17.25 29.15 0.48
N LEU A 479 16.76 30.09 1.30
CA LEU A 479 17.26 31.48 1.32
C LEU A 479 18.73 31.59 1.76
N ALA A 480 19.21 30.63 2.56
CA ALA A 480 20.62 30.58 2.97
C ALA A 480 21.55 29.97 1.89
N GLY A 481 20.99 29.63 0.72
CA GLY A 481 21.71 28.96 -0.35
C GLY A 481 22.63 29.89 -1.13
N VAL A 482 23.76 29.32 -1.58
CA VAL A 482 24.68 29.95 -2.53
C VAL A 482 24.18 29.76 -3.97
N THR A 483 24.68 30.60 -4.88
CA THR A 483 24.27 30.54 -6.30
C THR A 483 24.85 29.32 -7.01
N GLU A 484 26.07 28.97 -6.62
CA GLU A 484 26.79 27.78 -7.11
C GLU A 484 26.06 26.50 -6.62
N GLY A 485 25.90 25.51 -7.51
CA GLY A 485 25.27 24.23 -7.15
C GLY A 485 23.75 24.27 -6.95
N GLN A 486 23.09 25.39 -7.29
CA GLN A 486 21.64 25.42 -7.22
C GLN A 486 21.00 24.62 -8.36
N ILE A 487 19.99 23.83 -8.04
CA ILE A 487 19.22 23.02 -8.99
C ILE A 487 17.74 23.35 -8.81
N GLY A 488 17.05 23.61 -9.93
CA GLY A 488 15.61 23.62 -10.02
C GLY A 488 15.21 22.70 -11.14
N ALA A 489 14.41 21.66 -10.85
CA ALA A 489 14.06 20.63 -11.82
C ALA A 489 12.74 19.93 -11.47
N MET A 490 12.37 18.96 -12.30
CA MET A 490 11.19 18.09 -12.14
C MET A 490 11.64 16.63 -12.09
N GLN A 491 10.89 15.81 -11.37
CA GLN A 491 10.98 14.36 -11.48
C GLN A 491 10.14 13.92 -12.69
N THR A 492 10.74 13.15 -13.60
CA THR A 492 10.13 12.75 -14.87
C THR A 492 9.66 11.28 -14.87
N GLY A 493 9.62 10.64 -13.70
CA GLY A 493 9.12 9.27 -13.56
C GLY A 493 7.65 9.15 -13.95
N ASN A 494 7.26 7.98 -14.47
CA ASN A 494 5.90 7.70 -14.95
C ASN A 494 4.79 7.91 -13.89
N ASN A 495 5.15 7.97 -12.62
CA ASN A 495 4.24 8.23 -11.51
C ASN A 495 4.36 9.64 -10.94
N ASP A 496 5.22 10.48 -11.49
CA ASP A 496 5.52 11.81 -10.97
C ASP A 496 5.11 12.92 -11.92
N LEU A 497 5.32 12.72 -13.23
CA LEU A 497 4.91 13.64 -14.28
C LEU A 497 4.09 12.86 -15.32
N TYR A 498 2.77 13.05 -15.32
CA TYR A 498 1.88 12.33 -16.23
C TYR A 498 0.53 13.03 -16.43
N GLU A 499 -0.06 12.80 -17.59
CA GLU A 499 -1.46 13.06 -17.88
C GLU A 499 -2.02 11.82 -18.60
N GLN A 500 -3.03 11.18 -18.00
CA GLN A 500 -3.56 9.90 -18.48
C GLN A 500 -5.09 9.90 -18.41
N ALA A 501 -5.71 9.31 -19.42
CA ALA A 501 -7.16 9.14 -19.48
C ALA A 501 -7.51 7.70 -19.89
N ASN A 502 -8.54 7.17 -19.26
CA ASN A 502 -9.14 5.88 -19.58
C ASN A 502 -10.65 6.05 -19.73
N GLU A 503 -11.24 5.30 -20.64
CA GLU A 503 -12.67 5.26 -20.85
C GLU A 503 -13.11 3.80 -21.03
N ALA A 504 -14.31 3.43 -20.53
CA ALA A 504 -14.77 2.07 -20.62
C ALA A 504 -16.29 1.96 -20.80
N LEU A 505 -16.72 1.01 -21.64
CA LEU A 505 -18.06 0.48 -21.65
C LEU A 505 -18.07 -0.88 -20.95
N ILE A 506 -19.02 -1.06 -20.03
CA ILE A 506 -19.11 -2.20 -19.12
C ILE A 506 -20.44 -2.89 -19.31
N GLY A 507 -20.45 -4.23 -19.36
CA GLY A 507 -21.68 -5.01 -19.40
C GLY A 507 -21.55 -6.31 -18.60
N ARG A 508 -22.60 -6.66 -17.86
CA ARG A 508 -22.74 -7.97 -17.18
C ARG A 508 -24.20 -8.39 -17.19
N ILE A 509 -24.42 -9.67 -17.37
CA ILE A 509 -25.69 -10.34 -17.19
C ILE A 509 -25.49 -11.58 -16.34
N ASN A 510 -26.37 -11.76 -15.36
CA ASN A 510 -26.40 -12.90 -14.46
C ASN A 510 -27.78 -13.57 -14.61
N TYR A 511 -27.78 -14.89 -14.66
CA TYR A 511 -29.01 -15.68 -14.65
C TYR A 511 -28.90 -16.82 -13.66
N SER A 512 -29.89 -16.97 -12.82
CA SER A 512 -30.01 -18.12 -11.91
C SER A 512 -31.35 -18.80 -12.11
N PHE A 513 -31.33 -20.12 -12.27
CA PHE A 513 -32.51 -20.95 -12.33
C PHE A 513 -32.67 -21.74 -11.03
N ALA A 514 -33.77 -21.48 -10.31
CA ALA A 514 -34.13 -22.12 -9.04
C ALA A 514 -33.00 -22.11 -7.99
N ASP A 515 -32.12 -21.08 -8.02
CA ASP A 515 -30.93 -20.99 -7.20
C ASP A 515 -29.96 -22.19 -7.33
N ARG A 516 -30.10 -23.02 -8.37
CA ARG A 516 -29.27 -24.22 -8.61
C ARG A 516 -28.26 -24.04 -9.71
N TYR A 517 -28.71 -23.51 -10.86
CA TYR A 517 -27.88 -23.30 -12.04
C TYR A 517 -27.60 -21.82 -12.19
N LEU A 518 -26.34 -21.46 -12.16
CA LEU A 518 -25.86 -20.08 -12.17
C LEU A 518 -25.06 -19.84 -13.45
N LEU A 519 -25.38 -18.77 -14.16
CA LEU A 519 -24.64 -18.34 -15.36
C LEU A 519 -24.35 -16.86 -15.26
N GLU A 520 -23.15 -16.45 -15.59
CA GLU A 520 -22.75 -15.05 -15.70
C GLU A 520 -21.95 -14.83 -16.98
N ALA A 521 -22.27 -13.78 -17.69
CA ALA A 521 -21.47 -13.29 -18.81
C ALA A 521 -21.21 -11.80 -18.60
N GLN A 522 -19.97 -11.39 -18.81
CA GLN A 522 -19.57 -9.99 -18.69
C GLN A 522 -18.57 -9.60 -19.75
N PHE A 523 -18.51 -8.32 -20.05
CA PHE A 523 -17.50 -7.76 -20.90
C PHE A 523 -17.09 -6.37 -20.44
N ARG A 524 -15.91 -5.99 -20.83
CA ARG A 524 -15.43 -4.62 -20.76
C ARG A 524 -14.76 -4.23 -22.08
N TYR A 525 -15.06 -3.03 -22.56
CA TYR A 525 -14.44 -2.43 -23.73
C TYR A 525 -13.73 -1.17 -23.29
N ASP A 526 -12.41 -1.26 -23.12
CA ASP A 526 -11.56 -0.24 -22.52
C ASP A 526 -10.76 0.51 -23.56
N GLY A 527 -10.70 1.85 -23.44
CA GLY A 527 -9.81 2.74 -24.13
C GLY A 527 -8.77 3.34 -23.20
N SER A 528 -7.51 3.43 -23.63
CA SER A 528 -6.42 4.06 -22.90
C SER A 528 -5.69 5.08 -23.76
N SER A 529 -5.46 6.28 -23.21
CA SER A 529 -4.67 7.33 -23.88
C SER A 529 -3.20 6.97 -24.04
N LYS A 530 -2.71 5.94 -23.34
CA LYS A 530 -1.32 5.49 -23.43
C LYS A 530 -0.94 4.87 -24.78
N PHE A 531 -1.92 4.49 -25.59
CA PHE A 531 -1.70 3.83 -26.89
C PHE A 531 -1.95 4.76 -28.06
N ALA A 532 -1.29 4.49 -29.19
CA ALA A 532 -1.46 5.21 -30.45
C ALA A 532 -2.90 5.11 -30.97
N LYS A 533 -3.30 6.09 -31.76
CA LYS A 533 -4.61 6.08 -32.41
C LYS A 533 -4.79 4.81 -33.28
N GLY A 534 -5.89 4.11 -33.07
CA GLY A 534 -6.19 2.81 -33.69
C GLY A 534 -5.82 1.60 -32.83
N HIS A 535 -4.99 1.76 -31.80
CA HIS A 535 -4.59 0.69 -30.84
C HIS A 535 -5.10 0.93 -29.41
N GLN A 536 -5.86 2.02 -29.20
CA GLN A 536 -6.33 2.48 -27.90
C GLN A 536 -7.35 1.56 -27.24
N TRP A 537 -8.15 0.83 -28.04
CA TRP A 537 -9.30 0.08 -27.54
C TRP A 537 -9.05 -1.41 -27.47
N GLY A 538 -9.46 -2.02 -26.35
CA GLY A 538 -9.39 -3.46 -26.10
C GLY A 538 -10.72 -4.04 -25.63
N PHE A 539 -11.07 -5.24 -26.12
CA PHE A 539 -12.28 -5.97 -25.71
C PHE A 539 -11.92 -7.17 -24.82
N PHE A 540 -12.56 -7.25 -23.65
CA PHE A 540 -12.22 -8.19 -22.59
C PHE A 540 -13.49 -8.90 -22.09
N PRO A 541 -13.87 -10.03 -22.72
CA PRO A 541 -15.03 -10.83 -22.32
C PRO A 541 -14.68 -11.84 -21.23
N SER A 542 -15.69 -12.23 -20.45
CA SER A 542 -15.58 -13.28 -19.46
C SER A 542 -16.92 -13.99 -19.29
N VAL A 543 -16.90 -15.28 -19.01
CA VAL A 543 -18.06 -16.12 -18.72
C VAL A 543 -17.78 -16.99 -17.50
N SER A 544 -18.81 -17.25 -16.70
CA SER A 544 -18.72 -18.19 -15.60
C SER A 544 -20.04 -18.94 -15.40
N ALA A 545 -19.92 -20.15 -14.85
CA ALA A 545 -21.04 -21.01 -14.54
C ALA A 545 -20.88 -21.63 -13.15
N GLY A 546 -21.99 -21.88 -12.49
CA GLY A 546 -22.03 -22.56 -11.19
C GLY A 546 -23.20 -23.54 -11.10
N TRP A 547 -22.97 -24.64 -10.40
CA TRP A 547 -24.01 -25.63 -10.09
C TRP A 547 -24.01 -25.92 -8.60
N ARG A 548 -25.11 -25.56 -7.94
CA ARG A 548 -25.36 -25.83 -6.52
C ARG A 548 -25.99 -27.22 -6.35
N ILE A 549 -25.14 -28.24 -6.29
CA ILE A 549 -25.54 -29.65 -6.21
C ILE A 549 -26.36 -29.90 -4.95
N SER A 550 -26.01 -29.26 -3.82
CA SER A 550 -26.73 -29.40 -2.55
C SER A 550 -28.20 -28.93 -2.63
N GLU A 551 -28.54 -28.08 -3.61
CA GLU A 551 -29.92 -27.62 -3.80
C GLU A 551 -30.78 -28.54 -4.67
N GLU A 552 -30.18 -29.57 -5.26
CA GLU A 552 -30.91 -30.51 -6.10
C GLU A 552 -31.86 -31.44 -5.29
N PRO A 553 -33.06 -31.73 -5.79
CA PRO A 553 -34.00 -32.61 -5.11
C PRO A 553 -33.42 -34.00 -4.82
N PHE A 554 -32.65 -34.57 -5.75
CA PHE A 554 -32.00 -35.87 -5.56
C PHE A 554 -30.98 -35.83 -4.42
N PHE A 555 -30.24 -34.75 -4.27
CA PHE A 555 -29.22 -34.59 -3.22
C PHE A 555 -29.89 -34.45 -1.85
N LYS A 556 -30.93 -33.62 -1.76
CA LYS A 556 -31.73 -33.40 -0.52
C LYS A 556 -32.50 -34.66 -0.06
N SER A 557 -32.76 -35.61 -0.97
CA SER A 557 -33.43 -36.87 -0.64
C SER A 557 -32.52 -37.91 0.02
N ILE A 558 -31.21 -37.70 0.03
CA ILE A 558 -30.22 -38.65 0.59
C ILE A 558 -29.95 -38.27 2.05
N ASP A 559 -30.51 -39.04 2.99
CA ASP A 559 -30.40 -38.77 4.44
C ASP A 559 -28.96 -38.69 4.94
N VAL A 560 -28.04 -39.48 4.42
CA VAL A 560 -26.62 -39.47 4.80
C VAL A 560 -25.93 -38.17 4.43
N LEU A 561 -26.45 -37.41 3.48
CA LEU A 561 -25.88 -36.14 3.03
C LEU A 561 -26.48 -34.89 3.71
N LYS A 562 -27.37 -35.04 4.68
CA LYS A 562 -28.02 -33.92 5.41
C LYS A 562 -27.02 -33.04 6.16
N PHE A 563 -25.80 -33.53 6.46
CA PHE A 563 -24.74 -32.74 7.07
C PHE A 563 -24.08 -31.75 6.09
N VAL A 564 -24.33 -31.89 4.77
CA VAL A 564 -23.78 -30.99 3.74
C VAL A 564 -24.72 -29.79 3.60
N ASN A 565 -24.28 -28.64 4.05
CA ASN A 565 -25.04 -27.39 3.95
C ASN A 565 -24.91 -26.77 2.55
N GLN A 566 -23.72 -26.86 1.97
CA GLN A 566 -23.44 -26.38 0.61
C GLN A 566 -22.47 -27.30 -0.11
N LEU A 567 -22.80 -27.62 -1.35
CA LEU A 567 -21.86 -28.17 -2.34
C LEU A 567 -22.13 -27.50 -3.67
N LYS A 568 -21.16 -26.70 -4.13
CA LYS A 568 -21.25 -25.93 -5.37
C LYS A 568 -20.01 -26.19 -6.22
N LEU A 569 -20.22 -26.53 -7.49
CA LEU A 569 -19.16 -26.55 -8.52
C LEU A 569 -19.22 -25.24 -9.29
N ARG A 570 -18.07 -24.73 -9.72
CA ARG A 570 -17.97 -23.51 -10.51
C ARG A 570 -16.84 -23.60 -11.52
N ALA A 571 -17.02 -22.92 -12.65
CA ALA A 571 -16.01 -22.76 -13.68
C ALA A 571 -16.08 -21.35 -14.26
N SER A 572 -14.94 -20.77 -14.60
CA SER A 572 -14.88 -19.47 -15.26
C SER A 572 -13.77 -19.43 -16.31
N TYR A 573 -14.00 -18.62 -17.35
CA TYR A 573 -13.03 -18.28 -18.36
C TYR A 573 -13.15 -16.80 -18.69
N GLY A 574 -12.02 -16.08 -18.69
CA GLY A 574 -12.03 -14.66 -19.02
C GLY A 574 -10.72 -14.17 -19.61
N VAL A 575 -10.84 -13.09 -20.36
CA VAL A 575 -9.73 -12.33 -20.91
C VAL A 575 -9.71 -10.98 -20.17
N LEU A 576 -8.56 -10.67 -19.57
CA LEU A 576 -8.35 -9.40 -18.85
C LEU A 576 -7.29 -8.58 -19.61
N GLY A 577 -7.50 -7.28 -19.66
CA GLY A 577 -6.56 -6.32 -20.23
C GLY A 577 -5.66 -5.69 -19.19
N ASP A 578 -4.46 -5.31 -19.63
CA ASP A 578 -3.52 -4.52 -18.84
C ASP A 578 -2.83 -3.52 -19.78
N ASP A 579 -2.83 -2.23 -19.43
CA ASP A 579 -2.12 -1.19 -20.18
C ASP A 579 -0.66 -1.05 -19.73
N GLY A 580 -0.22 -1.86 -18.78
CA GLY A 580 1.16 -1.92 -18.27
C GLY A 580 1.65 -0.61 -17.68
N ASP A 581 2.97 -0.56 -17.47
CA ASP A 581 3.68 0.65 -17.04
C ASP A 581 4.11 1.52 -18.23
N LEU A 582 3.51 1.30 -19.42
CA LEU A 582 3.77 2.08 -20.61
C LEU A 582 3.33 3.53 -20.44
N ASN A 583 4.07 4.44 -21.01
CA ASN A 583 3.79 5.87 -20.93
C ASN A 583 4.05 6.59 -22.26
N TYR A 584 3.09 6.44 -23.21
CA TYR A 584 3.18 7.07 -24.54
C TYR A 584 4.39 6.65 -25.38
N ASP A 585 4.87 5.41 -25.23
CA ASP A 585 6.06 4.88 -25.91
C ASP A 585 5.89 4.81 -27.43
N TRP A 586 4.72 5.14 -27.94
CA TRP A 586 4.42 5.33 -29.37
C TRP A 586 4.77 6.72 -29.88
N ALA A 587 4.94 7.71 -28.99
CA ALA A 587 5.20 9.09 -29.35
C ALA A 587 6.70 9.32 -29.49
N MET A 588 7.08 10.05 -30.56
CA MET A 588 8.45 10.53 -30.70
C MET A 588 8.72 11.60 -29.65
N GLY A 589 9.79 11.47 -28.91
CA GLY A 589 10.21 12.42 -27.89
C GLY A 589 11.71 12.66 -27.88
N TYR A 590 12.12 13.61 -27.05
CA TYR A 590 13.52 13.94 -26.80
C TYR A 590 13.78 13.95 -25.30
N THR A 591 14.90 13.37 -24.89
CA THR A 591 15.45 13.57 -23.56
C THR A 591 16.32 14.81 -23.58
N TYR A 592 16.04 15.72 -22.66
CA TYR A 592 16.89 16.88 -22.40
C TYR A 592 17.93 16.52 -21.34
N PRO A 593 19.13 17.13 -21.39
CA PRO A 593 20.14 16.89 -20.37
C PRO A 593 19.56 17.21 -19.00
N SER A 594 19.60 16.26 -18.09
CA SER A 594 19.23 16.50 -16.71
C SER A 594 20.33 17.35 -16.06
N THR A 595 19.95 18.53 -15.57
CA THR A 595 20.84 19.33 -14.71
C THR A 595 21.03 18.68 -13.33
N SER A 596 20.26 17.66 -13.02
CA SER A 596 20.43 16.80 -11.84
C SER A 596 21.38 15.64 -12.12
N GLY A 597 22.40 15.85 -12.96
CA GLY A 597 23.45 14.87 -13.15
C GLY A 597 23.99 14.45 -11.79
N ASN A 598 23.69 13.23 -11.38
CA ASN A 598 24.34 12.55 -10.27
C ASN A 598 25.81 12.28 -10.63
N MET A 599 26.57 13.34 -10.92
CA MET A 599 28.02 13.24 -11.07
C MET A 599 28.67 12.72 -9.77
N ALA A 600 27.96 12.85 -8.62
CA ALA A 600 28.42 12.36 -7.33
C ALA A 600 28.43 10.83 -7.17
N ASN A 601 27.70 10.08 -8.00
CA ASN A 601 27.64 8.62 -7.88
C ASN A 601 28.46 7.86 -8.93
N GLY A 602 29.31 8.55 -9.72
CA GLY A 602 30.15 7.86 -10.70
C GLY A 602 29.41 7.15 -11.84
N ASP A 603 28.15 7.42 -12.02
CA ASP A 603 27.36 6.92 -13.14
C ASP A 603 27.75 7.64 -14.42
N TYR A 604 28.84 7.15 -15.00
CA TYR A 604 29.34 7.58 -16.31
C TYR A 604 28.43 7.19 -17.48
N ASN A 605 27.26 6.65 -17.25
CA ASN A 605 26.31 6.20 -18.28
C ASN A 605 25.38 7.31 -18.80
N GLY A 606 25.48 8.52 -18.28
CA GLY A 606 24.72 9.67 -18.75
C GLY A 606 25.56 10.59 -19.63
N TYR A 607 25.86 10.20 -20.85
CA TYR A 607 26.32 11.17 -21.85
C TYR A 607 25.19 12.20 -22.07
N SER A 608 25.32 13.38 -21.44
CA SER A 608 24.53 14.52 -21.90
C SER A 608 24.95 14.79 -23.35
N PRO A 609 24.07 14.60 -24.33
CA PRO A 609 24.43 14.93 -25.70
C PRO A 609 24.76 16.42 -25.78
N GLY A 610 25.77 16.75 -26.49
CA GLY A 610 26.19 18.13 -26.64
C GLY A 610 27.42 18.30 -27.51
N TYR A 611 27.74 19.53 -27.80
CA TYR A 611 28.90 19.90 -28.63
C TYR A 611 29.69 21.02 -27.95
N ILE A 612 30.96 21.10 -28.28
CA ILE A 612 31.82 22.19 -27.83
C ILE A 612 31.82 23.27 -28.90
N PHE A 613 31.27 24.43 -28.59
CA PHE A 613 31.34 25.62 -29.43
C PHE A 613 32.11 26.72 -28.71
N GLY A 614 33.16 27.25 -29.37
CA GLY A 614 33.97 28.33 -28.78
C GLY A 614 34.59 27.98 -27.42
N GLY A 615 34.94 26.70 -27.20
CA GLY A 615 35.51 26.22 -25.94
C GLY A 615 34.49 26.01 -24.82
N LYS A 616 33.18 26.15 -25.09
CA LYS A 616 32.10 25.88 -24.13
C LYS A 616 31.28 24.67 -24.56
N PHE A 617 31.01 23.81 -23.63
CA PHE A 617 30.07 22.69 -23.84
C PHE A 617 28.62 23.22 -23.89
N ILE A 618 27.94 22.93 -24.99
CA ILE A 618 26.51 23.26 -25.20
C ILE A 618 25.75 21.95 -25.16
N SER A 619 24.88 21.81 -24.16
CA SER A 619 23.99 20.66 -24.04
C SER A 619 23.00 20.58 -25.21
N ALA A 620 22.72 19.38 -25.68
CA ALA A 620 21.77 19.09 -26.74
C ALA A 620 20.71 18.09 -26.25
N ALA A 621 19.56 18.02 -26.95
CA ALA A 621 18.57 16.97 -26.73
C ALA A 621 18.95 15.69 -27.48
N SER A 622 18.70 14.53 -26.89
CA SER A 622 18.79 13.23 -27.57
C SER A 622 17.42 12.71 -27.92
N PRO A 623 17.21 12.06 -29.07
CA PRO A 623 15.96 11.34 -29.30
C PRO A 623 15.79 10.25 -28.24
N MET A 624 14.56 10.06 -27.77
CA MET A 624 14.18 8.92 -26.94
C MET A 624 14.31 7.61 -27.73
N ALA A 625 14.05 6.47 -27.10
CA ALA A 625 13.96 5.18 -27.79
C ALA A 625 13.01 5.29 -29.00
N LEU A 626 13.24 4.46 -30.02
CA LEU A 626 12.40 4.46 -31.22
C LEU A 626 10.93 4.26 -30.84
N PRO A 627 10.02 5.13 -31.34
CA PRO A 627 8.60 5.00 -31.05
C PRO A 627 8.05 3.71 -31.65
N ASN A 628 7.12 3.07 -30.96
CA ASN A 628 6.43 1.89 -31.46
C ASN A 628 4.91 2.12 -31.45
N GLU A 629 4.37 2.49 -32.58
CA GLU A 629 2.93 2.75 -32.73
C GLU A 629 2.05 1.49 -32.63
N ASN A 630 2.63 0.29 -32.72
CA ASN A 630 1.90 -0.97 -32.65
C ASN A 630 1.71 -1.48 -31.19
N ILE A 631 2.19 -0.74 -30.19
CA ILE A 631 1.97 -1.10 -28.79
C ILE A 631 0.48 -1.04 -28.47
N THR A 632 -0.03 -2.12 -27.91
CA THR A 632 -1.42 -2.26 -27.50
C THR A 632 -1.53 -3.10 -26.21
N TRP A 633 -2.73 -3.42 -25.82
CA TRP A 633 -3.09 -4.11 -24.58
C TRP A 633 -2.36 -5.45 -24.38
N PHE A 634 -1.79 -5.63 -23.20
CA PHE A 634 -1.43 -6.95 -22.71
C PHE A 634 -2.70 -7.72 -22.36
N LYS A 635 -2.74 -9.01 -22.71
CA LYS A 635 -3.91 -9.85 -22.45
C LYS A 635 -3.55 -10.99 -21.52
N SER A 636 -4.36 -11.19 -20.50
CA SER A 636 -4.29 -12.31 -19.56
C SER A 636 -5.53 -13.18 -19.74
N LYS A 637 -5.37 -14.39 -20.29
CA LYS A 637 -6.43 -15.38 -20.42
C LYS A 637 -6.39 -16.30 -19.20
N THR A 638 -7.46 -16.35 -18.45
CA THR A 638 -7.54 -17.14 -17.22
C THR A 638 -8.68 -18.13 -17.31
N PHE A 639 -8.40 -19.38 -17.04
CA PHE A 639 -9.38 -20.44 -16.81
C PHE A 639 -9.31 -20.84 -15.33
N ASP A 640 -10.45 -21.02 -14.69
CA ASP A 640 -10.56 -21.42 -13.29
C ASP A 640 -11.69 -22.44 -13.14
N ILE A 641 -11.46 -23.50 -12.38
CA ILE A 641 -12.47 -24.49 -11.97
C ILE A 641 -12.31 -24.78 -10.49
N GLY A 642 -13.42 -24.77 -9.76
CA GLY A 642 -13.38 -24.96 -8.33
C GLY A 642 -14.66 -25.54 -7.76
N PHE A 643 -14.58 -25.86 -6.47
CA PHE A 643 -15.75 -26.24 -5.69
C PHE A 643 -15.75 -25.55 -4.33
N ASP A 644 -16.96 -25.32 -3.82
CA ASP A 644 -17.19 -24.82 -2.46
C ASP A 644 -18.02 -25.86 -1.72
N PHE A 645 -17.50 -26.31 -0.58
CA PHE A 645 -18.15 -27.24 0.33
C PHE A 645 -18.34 -26.58 1.70
N GLU A 646 -19.50 -26.77 2.30
CA GLU A 646 -19.76 -26.42 3.69
C GLU A 646 -20.62 -27.54 4.32
N GLY A 647 -20.24 -27.96 5.51
CA GLY A 647 -20.94 -29.03 6.20
C GLY A 647 -20.96 -28.86 7.71
N TRP A 648 -21.80 -29.67 8.37
CA TRP A 648 -22.00 -29.69 9.82
C TRP A 648 -22.38 -28.31 10.38
N ASP A 649 -23.38 -27.66 9.77
CA ASP A 649 -23.87 -26.32 10.12
C ASP A 649 -22.77 -25.25 10.19
N GLY A 650 -21.84 -25.29 9.22
CA GLY A 650 -20.75 -24.33 9.09
C GLY A 650 -19.50 -24.67 9.90
N LEU A 651 -19.44 -25.87 10.53
CA LEU A 651 -18.25 -26.29 11.28
C LEU A 651 -17.04 -26.47 10.36
N LEU A 652 -17.24 -26.98 9.13
CA LEU A 652 -16.19 -27.17 8.14
C LEU A 652 -16.60 -26.52 6.82
N GLY A 653 -15.78 -25.57 6.36
CA GLY A 653 -15.87 -24.97 5.02
C GLY A 653 -14.59 -25.24 4.23
N VAL A 654 -14.71 -25.70 3.00
CA VAL A 654 -13.61 -25.96 2.07
C VAL A 654 -13.89 -25.27 0.75
N SER A 655 -12.96 -24.47 0.27
CA SER A 655 -12.98 -23.90 -1.08
C SER A 655 -11.71 -24.30 -1.79
N PHE A 656 -11.85 -24.88 -2.98
CA PHE A 656 -10.71 -25.31 -3.80
C PHE A 656 -10.83 -24.73 -5.20
N ASP A 657 -9.71 -24.22 -5.74
CA ASP A 657 -9.59 -23.69 -7.09
C ASP A 657 -8.36 -24.28 -7.79
N TYR A 658 -8.58 -24.73 -9.02
CA TYR A 658 -7.53 -24.95 -9.99
C TYR A 658 -7.63 -23.87 -11.07
N PHE A 659 -6.52 -23.15 -11.31
CA PHE A 659 -6.49 -22.10 -12.30
C PHE A 659 -5.29 -22.23 -13.24
N ASN A 660 -5.51 -21.81 -14.48
CA ASN A 660 -4.45 -21.68 -15.48
C ASN A 660 -4.53 -20.30 -16.11
N ARG A 661 -3.38 -19.64 -16.25
CA ARG A 661 -3.29 -18.29 -16.84
C ARG A 661 -2.21 -18.23 -17.92
N LEU A 662 -2.59 -17.67 -19.06
CA LEU A 662 -1.69 -17.36 -20.16
C LEU A 662 -1.65 -15.84 -20.36
N ARG A 663 -0.46 -15.25 -20.29
CA ARG A 663 -0.23 -13.83 -20.61
C ARG A 663 0.37 -13.71 -22.01
N THR A 664 -0.17 -12.78 -22.82
CA THR A 664 0.27 -12.52 -24.20
C THR A 664 0.36 -11.02 -24.44
N GLY A 665 1.20 -10.63 -25.40
CA GLY A 665 1.35 -9.23 -25.84
C GLY A 665 2.38 -8.42 -25.04
N ARG A 666 3.08 -9.01 -24.06
CA ARG A 666 4.15 -8.30 -23.34
C ARG A 666 5.39 -8.27 -24.23
N PHE A 667 5.92 -7.09 -24.48
CA PHE A 667 7.22 -6.92 -25.12
C PHE A 667 8.32 -7.27 -24.12
N ALA A 668 9.33 -8.02 -24.58
CA ALA A 668 10.48 -8.40 -23.77
C ALA A 668 11.49 -7.24 -23.70
#